data_3b14b5bb8993f361f0b00f569fd5803b
#
_entry.id   3b14b5bb8993f361f0b00f569fd5803b
#
_cell.length_a   1.000
_cell.length_b   1.000
_cell.length_c   1.000
_cell.angle_alpha   90.00
_cell.angle_beta   90.00
_cell.angle_gamma   90.00
#
_symmetry.space_group_name_H-M   'P 1'
#
loop_
_entity.id
_entity.type
_entity.pdbx_description
1 polymer ?
#
loop_
_entity_poly.entity_id
_entity_poly.type
_entity_poly.pdbx_seq_one_letter_code
_entity_poly.pdbx_strand_id
1 'polypeptide(L)'
;MSSTPNILQQLFGFSAFREGQKEAVDSLLSGHSTLAIFPTGSGKSLCYQFVATQLPHLTLVVSPLLALMKDQLEFLHSKGIAAASIDSTLTPKQNKQMMNDVRSGQCKILMVSVERFKNEHFRQFIESIPVSMLVVDEAHCISEWGHNFRPDYLKLPAYQKELNIPLVLLLTATATKKVKEDMAAHFDIAPANIIQTGFYRPNLNLHVRPVHEPYKNQALLEEIQKQQGAGIVYVTLQNSAEEVARFLQQQGFAAKAYHAGLDSDVRQGIQQDFMHNKLQVVVATIAFGMGIDKSDIRFVVHYDLPKSIENYSQEIGRGGRDGKAANCTVLANLDGLVTIENFVYGDTPDKSAIQRVIDDISAQAPAHINSAAQNDSPINGKHNIYQWETQINSLSSSSNIRQLPLKTLLVQLELANVIRPLYVYFAEYKFRFISEKATILGLFSEERARFLDAVFTHSNMKKVWGIVDFDSIYQHYGAERARVVAALEYLHEHNHIELASRLITDVYRVDYEKLQNADLANNLAHYFAENERKEIERIAALVGFFELNTCLSYNLSAYFDDTQAPNECGHCSVCQGNVAKLSYSNPISTPNPNQISEAIAALKAHLSGKFDGPITSSICCRFLTGMTMPLFTRFKVRQVKGFGSCENCRYADVKAVVDAMNQ
;
A
#
# COMPACT_ATOMS: atom_id res chain seq x y z
N MET A 1 38.81 17.68 10.27
CA MET A 1 37.47 17.27 9.75
C MET A 1 37.23 18.06 8.47
N SER A 2 37.03 17.39 7.33
CA SER A 2 36.69 18.08 6.08
C SER A 2 35.31 18.76 6.24
N SER A 3 35.16 19.97 5.71
CA SER A 3 33.88 20.69 5.80
C SER A 3 32.78 19.94 5.04
N THR A 4 31.53 20.00 5.54
CA THR A 4 30.34 19.36 4.93
C THR A 4 30.22 19.58 3.41
N PRO A 5 30.47 20.79 2.85
CA PRO A 5 30.45 21.02 1.39
C PRO A 5 31.51 20.21 0.63
N ASN A 6 32.69 19.98 1.23
CA ASN A 6 33.75 19.21 0.57
C ASN A 6 33.36 17.73 0.44
N ILE A 7 32.76 17.14 1.48
CA ILE A 7 32.26 15.76 1.46
C ILE A 7 31.12 15.59 0.45
N LEU A 8 30.19 16.55 0.38
CA LEU A 8 29.08 16.52 -0.57
C LEU A 8 29.58 16.49 -2.03
N GLN A 9 30.57 17.35 -2.35
CA GLN A 9 31.18 17.37 -3.67
C GLN A 9 31.93 16.08 -4.00
N GLN A 10 32.71 15.56 -3.05
CA GLN A 10 33.54 14.37 -3.25
C GLN A 10 32.72 13.10 -3.44
N LEU A 11 31.69 12.88 -2.60
CA LEU A 11 30.89 11.67 -2.63
C LEU A 11 29.75 11.71 -3.66
N PHE A 12 29.06 12.82 -3.75
CA PHE A 12 27.83 12.92 -4.55
C PHE A 12 28.00 13.76 -5.81
N GLY A 13 29.06 14.57 -5.92
CA GLY A 13 29.30 15.44 -7.06
C GLY A 13 28.50 16.74 -7.06
N PHE A 14 27.84 17.08 -5.95
CA PHE A 14 27.04 18.30 -5.82
C PHE A 14 27.84 19.41 -5.12
N SER A 15 27.78 20.62 -5.68
CA SER A 15 28.49 21.79 -5.13
C SER A 15 27.82 22.39 -3.90
N ALA A 16 26.50 22.21 -3.77
CA ALA A 16 25.70 22.72 -2.64
C ALA A 16 24.45 21.86 -2.43
N PHE A 17 23.92 21.90 -1.22
CA PHE A 17 22.58 21.40 -0.91
C PHE A 17 21.50 22.31 -1.51
N ARG A 18 20.39 21.74 -1.87
CA ARG A 18 19.17 22.49 -2.20
C ARG A 18 18.53 23.06 -0.94
N GLU A 19 17.57 23.95 -1.12
CA GLU A 19 16.78 24.55 -0.03
C GLU A 19 16.19 23.46 0.89
N GLY A 20 16.30 23.65 2.21
CA GLY A 20 15.86 22.73 3.25
C GLY A 20 16.74 21.50 3.48
N GLN A 21 17.51 21.05 2.47
CA GLN A 21 18.37 19.87 2.63
C GLN A 21 19.49 20.12 3.64
N LYS A 22 20.11 21.29 3.60
CA LYS A 22 21.20 21.65 4.53
C LYS A 22 20.69 21.68 5.96
N GLU A 23 19.57 22.33 6.19
CA GLU A 23 18.92 22.44 7.50
C GLU A 23 18.58 21.08 8.06
N ALA A 24 18.03 20.16 7.23
CA ALA A 24 17.74 18.79 7.63
C ALA A 24 19.00 17.99 7.98
N VAL A 25 20.06 18.12 7.19
CA VAL A 25 21.35 17.48 7.43
C VAL A 25 22.00 17.99 8.71
N ASP A 26 22.02 19.32 8.91
CA ASP A 26 22.63 19.95 10.09
C ASP A 26 21.86 19.57 11.37
N SER A 27 20.52 19.52 11.33
CA SER A 27 19.68 19.05 12.45
C SER A 27 20.01 17.62 12.84
N LEU A 28 20.08 16.70 11.86
CA LEU A 28 20.39 15.28 12.08
C LEU A 28 21.81 15.08 12.61
N LEU A 29 22.81 15.77 12.05
CA LEU A 29 24.20 15.68 12.52
C LEU A 29 24.39 16.30 13.91
N SER A 30 23.50 17.18 14.32
CA SER A 30 23.44 17.71 15.70
C SER A 30 22.71 16.77 16.66
N GLY A 31 22.25 15.60 16.21
CA GLY A 31 21.60 14.59 17.04
C GLY A 31 20.08 14.80 17.23
N HIS A 32 19.44 15.62 16.40
CA HIS A 32 17.99 15.86 16.51
C HIS A 32 17.23 15.07 15.47
N SER A 33 16.22 14.30 15.92
CA SER A 33 15.25 13.68 15.02
C SER A 33 14.49 14.74 14.23
N THR A 34 14.29 14.53 12.92
CA THR A 34 13.87 15.58 11.99
C THR A 34 12.72 15.10 11.11
N LEU A 35 11.73 15.95 10.89
CA LEU A 35 10.70 15.78 9.87
C LEU A 35 11.00 16.74 8.71
N ALA A 36 11.28 16.18 7.53
CA ALA A 36 11.58 16.95 6.32
C ALA A 36 10.44 16.82 5.29
N ILE A 37 9.78 17.93 4.99
CA ILE A 37 8.65 18.03 4.06
C ILE A 37 9.10 18.82 2.85
N PHE A 38 9.46 18.13 1.78
CA PHE A 38 9.98 18.73 0.56
C PHE A 38 9.17 18.27 -0.66
N PRO A 39 8.86 19.15 -1.61
CA PRO A 39 8.14 18.77 -2.83
C PRO A 39 8.78 17.61 -3.58
N THR A 40 7.99 16.92 -4.38
CA THR A 40 8.49 15.85 -5.25
C THR A 40 9.58 16.40 -6.19
N GLY A 41 10.71 15.67 -6.32
CA GLY A 41 11.85 16.08 -7.14
C GLY A 41 12.85 17.01 -6.46
N SER A 42 12.66 17.37 -5.20
CA SER A 42 13.61 18.19 -4.41
C SER A 42 14.89 17.48 -3.98
N GLY A 43 14.99 16.15 -4.21
CA GLY A 43 16.14 15.34 -3.80
C GLY A 43 16.14 14.96 -2.32
N LYS A 44 14.99 14.67 -1.72
CA LYS A 44 14.81 14.27 -0.31
C LYS A 44 15.79 13.18 0.14
N SER A 45 16.02 12.18 -0.72
CA SER A 45 16.86 11.03 -0.40
C SER A 45 18.30 11.41 -0.06
N LEU A 46 18.83 12.51 -0.64
CA LEU A 46 20.19 12.98 -0.37
C LEU A 46 20.41 13.28 1.11
N CYS A 47 19.38 13.72 1.84
CA CYS A 47 19.48 14.03 3.27
C CYS A 47 19.97 12.82 4.07
N TYR A 48 19.27 11.67 3.94
CA TYR A 48 19.70 10.47 4.67
C TYR A 48 20.94 9.83 4.07
N GLN A 49 21.10 9.86 2.75
CA GLN A 49 22.26 9.28 2.07
C GLN A 49 23.56 9.95 2.53
N PHE A 50 23.54 11.27 2.63
CA PHE A 50 24.68 12.04 3.13
C PHE A 50 24.91 11.77 4.62
N VAL A 51 23.89 11.89 5.47
CA VAL A 51 24.01 11.70 6.92
C VAL A 51 24.49 10.29 7.25
N ALA A 52 24.01 9.25 6.56
CA ALA A 52 24.43 7.87 6.75
C ALA A 52 25.96 7.68 6.58
N THR A 53 26.61 8.46 5.69
CA THR A 53 28.06 8.38 5.51
C THR A 53 28.84 8.99 6.67
N GLN A 54 28.21 9.81 7.50
CA GLN A 54 28.83 10.49 8.64
C GLN A 54 28.52 9.78 9.98
N LEU A 55 27.50 8.94 10.01
CA LEU A 55 27.11 8.21 11.23
C LEU A 55 27.95 6.93 11.43
N PRO A 56 28.21 6.51 12.70
CA PRO A 56 29.09 5.39 13.00
C PRO A 56 28.50 4.04 12.57
N HIS A 57 27.19 3.83 12.76
CA HIS A 57 26.52 2.56 12.59
C HIS A 57 25.53 2.59 11.42
N LEU A 58 24.74 1.52 11.29
CA LEU A 58 23.77 1.32 10.22
C LEU A 58 22.71 2.42 10.20
N THR A 59 22.34 2.86 8.99
CA THR A 59 21.10 3.60 8.72
C THR A 59 20.07 2.65 8.15
N LEU A 60 18.94 2.49 8.86
CA LEU A 60 17.83 1.66 8.46
C LEU A 60 16.78 2.51 7.76
N VAL A 61 16.49 2.23 6.48
CA VAL A 61 15.53 2.98 5.66
C VAL A 61 14.29 2.12 5.42
N VAL A 62 13.14 2.60 5.88
CA VAL A 62 11.84 1.99 5.60
C VAL A 62 11.20 2.74 4.45
N SER A 63 10.97 2.04 3.33
CA SER A 63 10.31 2.60 2.15
C SER A 63 9.17 1.70 1.68
N PRO A 64 8.04 2.26 1.19
CA PRO A 64 6.89 1.47 0.80
C PRO A 64 7.03 0.81 -0.59
N LEU A 65 8.12 1.06 -1.31
CA LEU A 65 8.23 0.74 -2.74
C LEU A 65 9.56 0.07 -3.11
N LEU A 66 9.47 -1.19 -3.53
CA LEU A 66 10.64 -1.96 -3.99
C LEU A 66 11.33 -1.33 -5.21
N ALA A 67 10.57 -0.78 -6.17
CA ALA A 67 11.15 -0.14 -7.35
C ALA A 67 12.02 1.06 -6.97
N LEU A 68 11.52 1.92 -6.08
CA LEU A 68 12.27 3.08 -5.60
C LEU A 68 13.53 2.67 -4.84
N MET A 69 13.47 1.59 -4.04
CA MET A 69 14.65 1.06 -3.37
C MET A 69 15.73 0.63 -4.35
N LYS A 70 15.37 -0.03 -5.46
CA LYS A 70 16.34 -0.45 -6.49
C LYS A 70 17.06 0.75 -7.12
N ASP A 71 16.31 1.77 -7.53
CA ASP A 71 16.89 2.99 -8.11
C ASP A 71 17.84 3.69 -7.12
N GLN A 72 17.45 3.75 -5.84
CA GLN A 72 18.29 4.33 -4.79
C GLN A 72 19.56 3.49 -4.55
N LEU A 73 19.47 2.16 -4.57
CA LEU A 73 20.63 1.28 -4.43
C LEU A 73 21.61 1.43 -5.60
N GLU A 74 21.11 1.47 -6.84
CA GLU A 74 21.95 1.71 -8.03
C GLU A 74 22.69 3.04 -7.91
N PHE A 75 21.99 4.11 -7.50
CA PHE A 75 22.61 5.41 -7.26
C PHE A 75 23.71 5.33 -6.18
N LEU A 76 23.42 4.73 -5.01
CA LEU A 76 24.37 4.60 -3.89
C LEU A 76 25.62 3.78 -4.30
N HIS A 77 25.42 2.66 -4.99
CA HIS A 77 26.51 1.83 -5.50
C HIS A 77 27.36 2.59 -6.52
N SER A 78 26.75 3.41 -7.40
CA SER A 78 27.49 4.27 -8.34
C SER A 78 28.38 5.30 -7.64
N LYS A 79 28.05 5.65 -6.38
CA LYS A 79 28.84 6.55 -5.52
C LYS A 79 29.80 5.81 -4.58
N GLY A 80 29.92 4.50 -4.71
CA GLY A 80 30.78 3.69 -3.84
C GLY A 80 30.26 3.56 -2.39
N ILE A 81 28.99 3.85 -2.14
CA ILE A 81 28.36 3.73 -0.83
C ILE A 81 27.77 2.32 -0.70
N ALA A 82 28.22 1.59 0.31
CA ALA A 82 27.73 0.25 0.57
C ALA A 82 26.31 0.28 1.13
N ALA A 83 25.36 -0.09 0.31
CA ALA A 83 23.94 -0.15 0.62
C ALA A 83 23.32 -1.47 0.17
N ALA A 84 22.25 -1.87 0.83
CA ALA A 84 21.58 -3.13 0.56
C ALA A 84 20.07 -3.03 0.75
N SER A 85 19.31 -3.96 0.15
CA SER A 85 17.89 -4.18 0.50
C SER A 85 17.66 -5.62 0.93
N ILE A 86 16.71 -5.80 1.84
CA ILE A 86 16.18 -7.11 2.18
C ILE A 86 14.71 -7.11 1.74
N ASP A 87 14.44 -7.78 0.62
CA ASP A 87 13.10 -7.86 0.03
C ASP A 87 12.74 -9.30 -0.39
N SER A 88 11.54 -9.49 -0.92
CA SER A 88 11.02 -10.81 -1.29
C SER A 88 11.63 -11.38 -2.58
N THR A 89 12.48 -10.64 -3.28
CA THR A 89 13.10 -11.08 -4.54
C THR A 89 14.44 -11.78 -4.32
N LEU A 90 15.02 -11.67 -3.10
CA LEU A 90 16.29 -12.28 -2.76
C LEU A 90 16.15 -13.78 -2.52
N THR A 91 17.10 -14.56 -3.05
CA THR A 91 17.25 -15.96 -2.69
C THR A 91 17.71 -16.11 -1.23
N PRO A 92 17.46 -17.26 -0.58
CA PRO A 92 17.92 -17.52 0.79
C PRO A 92 19.44 -17.31 0.97
N LYS A 93 20.24 -17.69 -0.03
CA LYS A 93 21.71 -17.50 -0.03
C LYS A 93 22.09 -16.02 -0.07
N GLN A 94 21.45 -15.24 -0.96
CA GLN A 94 21.68 -13.80 -1.04
C GLN A 94 21.25 -13.09 0.23
N ASN A 95 20.12 -13.49 0.81
CA ASN A 95 19.62 -12.93 2.06
C ASN A 95 20.62 -13.20 3.22
N LYS A 96 21.13 -14.43 3.34
CA LYS A 96 22.13 -14.77 4.36
C LYS A 96 23.44 -13.99 4.18
N GLN A 97 23.92 -13.85 2.94
CA GLN A 97 25.14 -13.06 2.66
C GLN A 97 24.91 -11.60 3.06
N MET A 98 23.80 -11.01 2.66
CA MET A 98 23.43 -9.64 2.99
C MET A 98 23.37 -9.40 4.51
N MET A 99 22.76 -10.33 5.26
CA MET A 99 22.72 -10.24 6.72
C MET A 99 24.13 -10.30 7.34
N ASN A 100 25.05 -11.05 6.75
CA ASN A 100 26.46 -11.10 7.20
C ASN A 100 27.19 -9.78 6.90
N ASP A 101 26.99 -9.19 5.73
CA ASP A 101 27.61 -7.91 5.33
C ASP A 101 27.14 -6.77 6.24
N VAL A 102 25.86 -6.80 6.63
CA VAL A 102 25.30 -5.85 7.60
C VAL A 102 25.92 -6.07 9.00
N ARG A 103 26.03 -7.32 9.48
CA ARG A 103 26.65 -7.64 10.78
C ARG A 103 28.12 -7.24 10.86
N SER A 104 28.85 -7.39 9.77
CA SER A 104 30.29 -7.01 9.70
C SER A 104 30.51 -5.50 9.60
N GLY A 105 29.42 -4.68 9.52
CA GLY A 105 29.51 -3.24 9.36
C GLY A 105 29.94 -2.77 7.96
N GLN A 106 30.01 -3.70 7.00
CA GLN A 106 30.31 -3.35 5.61
C GLN A 106 29.17 -2.60 4.93
N CYS A 107 27.92 -2.83 5.35
CA CYS A 107 26.74 -2.12 4.85
C CYS A 107 26.45 -0.89 5.71
N LYS A 108 26.34 0.28 5.09
CA LYS A 108 26.00 1.56 5.75
C LYS A 108 24.52 1.88 5.71
N ILE A 109 23.81 1.46 4.67
CA ILE A 109 22.38 1.74 4.46
C ILE A 109 21.68 0.43 4.16
N LEU A 110 20.72 0.06 5.00
CA LEU A 110 19.85 -1.09 4.76
C LEU A 110 18.43 -0.60 4.46
N MET A 111 17.92 -0.93 3.28
CA MET A 111 16.54 -0.60 2.86
C MET A 111 15.63 -1.80 3.06
N VAL A 112 14.48 -1.57 3.67
CA VAL A 112 13.49 -2.61 3.93
C VAL A 112 12.08 -2.10 3.72
N SER A 113 11.14 -3.00 3.43
CA SER A 113 9.71 -2.68 3.57
C SER A 113 9.27 -2.84 5.02
N VAL A 114 8.22 -2.12 5.42
CA VAL A 114 7.69 -2.17 6.79
C VAL A 114 7.20 -3.58 7.17
N GLU A 115 6.73 -4.36 6.19
CA GLU A 115 6.25 -5.72 6.39
C GLU A 115 7.35 -6.69 6.88
N ARG A 116 8.64 -6.35 6.67
CA ARG A 116 9.76 -7.15 7.18
C ARG A 116 9.78 -7.24 8.70
N PHE A 117 9.29 -6.21 9.38
CA PHE A 117 9.18 -6.24 10.85
C PHE A 117 8.15 -7.24 11.38
N LYS A 118 7.26 -7.81 10.53
CA LYS A 118 6.40 -8.93 10.93
C LYS A 118 7.18 -10.22 11.16
N ASN A 119 8.34 -10.36 10.54
CA ASN A 119 9.19 -11.55 10.68
C ASN A 119 10.06 -11.43 11.95
N GLU A 120 9.86 -12.35 12.90
CA GLU A 120 10.57 -12.37 14.17
C GLU A 120 12.09 -12.54 13.98
N HIS A 121 12.53 -13.37 13.04
CA HIS A 121 13.95 -13.56 12.76
C HIS A 121 14.61 -12.26 12.25
N PHE A 122 13.89 -11.47 11.46
CA PHE A 122 14.35 -10.17 11.02
C PHE A 122 14.44 -9.18 12.20
N ARG A 123 13.45 -9.17 13.11
CA ARG A 123 13.52 -8.32 14.31
C ARG A 123 14.71 -8.67 15.17
N GLN A 124 14.91 -9.96 15.50
CA GLN A 124 16.07 -10.44 16.27
C GLN A 124 17.40 -10.11 15.57
N PHE A 125 17.42 -10.20 14.24
CA PHE A 125 18.60 -9.80 13.47
C PHE A 125 18.92 -8.31 13.66
N ILE A 126 17.95 -7.41 13.48
CA ILE A 126 18.15 -5.96 13.63
C ILE A 126 18.44 -5.59 15.09
N GLU A 127 17.82 -6.23 16.07
CA GLU A 127 18.10 -6.03 17.50
C GLU A 127 19.58 -6.32 17.85
N SER A 128 20.21 -7.24 17.12
CA SER A 128 21.63 -7.59 17.31
C SER A 128 22.63 -6.61 16.68
N ILE A 129 22.14 -5.55 16.01
CA ILE A 129 22.98 -4.63 15.23
C ILE A 129 22.79 -3.20 15.75
N PRO A 130 23.87 -2.45 15.97
CA PRO A 130 23.74 -1.05 16.31
C PRO A 130 23.22 -0.24 15.11
N VAL A 131 22.10 0.45 15.28
CA VAL A 131 21.47 1.32 14.28
C VAL A 131 21.59 2.77 14.74
N SER A 132 22.22 3.60 13.93
CA SER A 132 22.38 5.04 14.23
C SER A 132 21.13 5.84 13.89
N MET A 133 20.42 5.50 12.83
CA MET A 133 19.29 6.28 12.34
C MET A 133 18.23 5.39 11.68
N LEU A 134 16.97 5.68 12.00
CA LEU A 134 15.80 5.19 11.27
C LEU A 134 15.33 6.27 10.29
N VAL A 135 15.21 5.92 9.03
CA VAL A 135 14.61 6.77 8.00
C VAL A 135 13.26 6.19 7.60
N VAL A 136 12.23 7.00 7.62
CA VAL A 136 10.90 6.63 7.14
C VAL A 136 10.59 7.44 5.89
N ASP A 137 10.66 6.79 4.74
CA ASP A 137 10.28 7.40 3.47
C ASP A 137 8.76 7.33 3.29
N GLU A 138 8.19 8.32 2.60
CA GLU A 138 6.74 8.52 2.48
C GLU A 138 6.04 8.50 3.85
N ALA A 139 6.62 9.24 4.81
CA ALA A 139 6.21 9.22 6.21
C ALA A 139 4.74 9.61 6.44
N HIS A 140 4.08 10.29 5.49
CA HIS A 140 2.65 10.56 5.54
C HIS A 140 1.79 9.27 5.66
N CYS A 141 2.35 8.11 5.29
CA CYS A 141 1.70 6.81 5.49
C CYS A 141 1.51 6.43 6.97
N ILE A 142 2.22 7.09 7.91
CA ILE A 142 2.08 6.87 9.36
C ILE A 142 0.77 7.46 9.87
N SER A 143 0.35 8.60 9.32
CA SER A 143 -0.79 9.33 9.82
C SER A 143 -2.10 8.75 9.29
N GLU A 144 -3.05 8.49 10.19
CA GLU A 144 -4.43 8.13 9.81
C GLU A 144 -5.17 9.28 9.10
N TRP A 145 -4.62 10.48 9.19
CA TRP A 145 -5.07 11.66 8.46
C TRP A 145 -4.36 11.82 7.10
N GLY A 146 -3.36 10.96 6.80
CA GLY A 146 -2.62 10.96 5.55
C GLY A 146 -3.38 10.22 4.44
N HIS A 147 -3.23 10.67 3.21
CA HIS A 147 -3.59 9.88 2.04
C HIS A 147 -2.66 8.65 1.94
N ASN A 148 -3.03 7.58 1.30
CA ASN A 148 -2.23 6.36 1.20
C ASN A 148 -1.80 5.77 2.55
N PHE A 149 -2.61 5.94 3.60
CA PHE A 149 -2.39 5.36 4.92
C PHE A 149 -2.01 3.88 4.82
N ARG A 150 -0.94 3.51 5.53
CA ARG A 150 -0.46 2.14 5.62
C ARG A 150 -0.41 1.72 7.08
N PRO A 151 -1.32 0.87 7.54
CA PRO A 151 -1.44 0.51 8.95
C PRO A 151 -0.13 0.04 9.58
N ASP A 152 0.68 -0.73 8.86
CA ASP A 152 1.96 -1.24 9.36
C ASP A 152 2.96 -0.12 9.73
N TYR A 153 2.84 1.08 9.13
CA TYR A 153 3.66 2.25 9.48
C TYR A 153 3.39 2.78 10.88
N LEU A 154 2.18 2.61 11.42
CA LEU A 154 1.84 2.98 12.80
C LEU A 154 2.69 2.24 13.85
N LYS A 155 3.29 1.12 13.50
CA LYS A 155 4.15 0.32 14.39
C LYS A 155 5.59 0.83 14.45
N LEU A 156 6.01 1.68 13.50
CA LEU A 156 7.40 2.14 13.43
C LEU A 156 7.88 2.90 14.69
N PRO A 157 7.06 3.74 15.36
CA PRO A 157 7.46 4.36 16.63
C PRO A 157 7.78 3.34 17.73
N ALA A 158 7.01 2.25 17.82
CA ALA A 158 7.26 1.16 18.77
C ALA A 158 8.56 0.42 18.43
N TYR A 159 8.78 0.09 17.15
CA TYR A 159 10.03 -0.54 16.71
C TYR A 159 11.26 0.36 16.92
N GLN A 160 11.13 1.67 16.71
CA GLN A 160 12.21 2.62 16.99
C GLN A 160 12.63 2.56 18.47
N LYS A 161 11.64 2.49 19.38
CA LYS A 161 11.89 2.39 20.83
C LYS A 161 12.44 1.01 21.24
N GLU A 162 11.85 -0.09 20.73
CA GLU A 162 12.34 -1.46 20.97
C GLU A 162 13.80 -1.63 20.52
N LEU A 163 14.16 -1.11 19.37
CA LEU A 163 15.50 -1.19 18.79
C LEU A 163 16.47 -0.14 19.33
N ASN A 164 16.05 0.72 20.25
CA ASN A 164 16.84 1.81 20.83
C ASN A 164 17.52 2.70 19.77
N ILE A 165 16.83 3.01 18.66
CA ILE A 165 17.39 3.83 17.59
C ILE A 165 17.32 5.31 18.02
N PRO A 166 18.47 5.99 18.15
CA PRO A 166 18.52 7.32 18.76
C PRO A 166 18.02 8.44 17.85
N LEU A 167 18.09 8.25 16.52
CA LEU A 167 17.84 9.31 15.55
C LEU A 167 16.80 8.87 14.52
N VAL A 168 15.86 9.74 14.20
CA VAL A 168 14.80 9.48 13.21
C VAL A 168 14.76 10.60 12.18
N LEU A 169 14.66 10.20 10.91
CA LEU A 169 14.34 11.10 9.80
C LEU A 169 13.03 10.67 9.14
N LEU A 170 12.04 11.52 9.21
CA LEU A 170 10.79 11.35 8.47
C LEU A 170 10.85 12.17 7.18
N LEU A 171 10.58 11.53 6.05
CA LEU A 171 10.59 12.15 4.73
C LEU A 171 9.22 12.05 4.08
N THR A 172 8.68 13.15 3.60
CA THR A 172 7.45 13.16 2.79
C THR A 172 7.44 14.31 1.79
N ALA A 173 6.64 14.17 0.73
CA ALA A 173 6.40 15.25 -0.22
C ALA A 173 5.14 16.04 0.12
N THR A 174 4.21 15.47 0.85
CA THR A 174 2.86 16.01 1.07
C THR A 174 2.46 15.78 2.52
N ALA A 175 2.17 16.86 3.23
CA ALA A 175 1.63 16.79 4.59
C ALA A 175 0.78 18.03 4.86
N THR A 176 -0.48 17.84 5.19
CA THR A 176 -1.30 18.90 5.77
C THR A 176 -0.80 19.23 7.17
N LYS A 177 -1.19 20.37 7.73
CA LYS A 177 -0.82 20.75 9.09
C LYS A 177 -1.10 19.62 10.10
N LYS A 178 -2.27 19.02 10.03
CA LYS A 178 -2.67 17.93 10.92
C LYS A 178 -1.81 16.66 10.76
N VAL A 179 -1.48 16.28 9.53
CA VAL A 179 -0.59 15.15 9.24
C VAL A 179 0.83 15.42 9.77
N LYS A 180 1.32 16.64 9.62
CA LYS A 180 2.61 17.08 10.10
C LYS A 180 2.72 16.99 11.63
N GLU A 181 1.73 17.53 12.33
CA GLU A 181 1.64 17.48 13.79
C GLU A 181 1.54 16.04 14.32
N ASP A 182 0.75 15.19 13.67
CA ASP A 182 0.57 13.79 14.03
C ASP A 182 1.87 12.99 13.84
N MET A 183 2.54 13.10 12.70
CA MET A 183 3.83 12.46 12.46
C MET A 183 4.89 12.90 13.49
N ALA A 184 4.97 14.20 13.78
CA ALA A 184 5.93 14.73 14.74
C ALA A 184 5.66 14.20 16.15
N ALA A 185 4.39 14.11 16.57
CA ALA A 185 3.99 13.60 17.87
C ALA A 185 4.33 12.10 18.02
N HIS A 186 4.15 11.28 16.99
CA HIS A 186 4.45 9.84 17.04
C HIS A 186 5.94 9.53 17.29
N PHE A 187 6.85 10.41 16.88
CA PHE A 187 8.30 10.24 17.02
C PHE A 187 8.96 11.27 17.94
N ASP A 188 8.18 11.98 18.73
CA ASP A 188 8.67 13.00 19.67
C ASP A 188 9.56 14.07 19.00
N ILE A 189 9.26 14.47 17.74
CA ILE A 189 10.01 15.46 16.99
C ILE A 189 9.57 16.87 17.41
N ALA A 190 10.52 17.66 17.90
CA ALA A 190 10.25 19.03 18.30
C ALA A 190 9.85 19.93 17.10
N PRO A 191 8.98 20.93 17.27
CA PRO A 191 8.57 21.83 16.18
C PRO A 191 9.73 22.51 15.46
N ALA A 192 10.83 22.82 16.17
CA ALA A 192 12.03 23.43 15.60
C ALA A 192 12.78 22.51 14.60
N ASN A 193 12.52 21.20 14.65
CA ASN A 193 13.15 20.20 13.80
C ASN A 193 12.20 19.74 12.66
N ILE A 194 11.10 20.47 12.46
CA ILE A 194 10.22 20.29 11.30
C ILE A 194 10.67 21.25 10.22
N ILE A 195 11.25 20.72 9.16
CA ILE A 195 11.81 21.50 8.06
C ILE A 195 10.90 21.33 6.86
N GLN A 196 10.26 22.41 6.45
CA GLN A 196 9.35 22.45 5.32
C GLN A 196 9.82 23.48 4.32
N THR A 197 9.96 23.08 3.06
CA THR A 197 10.18 24.02 1.95
C THR A 197 8.86 24.36 1.28
N GLY A 198 8.84 25.45 0.50
CA GLY A 198 7.63 25.90 -0.18
C GLY A 198 7.01 24.83 -1.10
N PHE A 199 5.69 24.81 -1.11
CA PHE A 199 4.88 23.89 -1.92
C PHE A 199 4.56 24.46 -3.31
N TYR A 200 4.64 25.77 -3.44
CA TYR A 200 4.32 26.47 -4.67
C TYR A 200 5.26 26.11 -5.82
N ARG A 201 4.68 25.68 -6.92
CA ARG A 201 5.40 25.33 -8.15
C ARG A 201 4.98 26.30 -9.27
N PRO A 202 5.76 27.37 -9.51
CA PRO A 202 5.41 28.42 -10.49
C PRO A 202 5.38 27.92 -11.94
N ASN A 203 5.97 26.79 -12.21
CA ASN A 203 6.01 26.18 -13.53
C ASN A 203 4.88 25.17 -13.82
N LEU A 204 3.94 24.96 -12.88
CA LEU A 204 2.77 24.11 -13.09
C LEU A 204 1.53 24.96 -13.37
N ASN A 205 0.95 24.82 -14.55
CA ASN A 205 -0.28 25.48 -14.94
C ASN A 205 -1.48 24.61 -14.59
N LEU A 206 -2.25 25.00 -13.55
CA LEU A 206 -3.38 24.23 -13.08
C LEU A 206 -4.67 24.63 -13.79
N HIS A 207 -5.27 23.71 -14.52
CA HIS A 207 -6.51 23.93 -15.27
C HIS A 207 -7.60 22.94 -14.85
N VAL A 208 -8.80 23.45 -14.58
CA VAL A 208 -9.99 22.65 -14.38
C VAL A 208 -10.93 22.91 -15.56
N ARG A 209 -11.18 21.89 -16.35
CA ARG A 209 -12.05 21.93 -17.52
C ARG A 209 -13.30 21.08 -17.27
N PRO A 210 -14.46 21.66 -17.00
CA PRO A 210 -15.72 20.91 -16.90
C PRO A 210 -16.04 20.23 -18.24
N VAL A 211 -16.24 18.90 -18.22
CA VAL A 211 -16.50 18.10 -19.43
C VAL A 211 -17.49 16.98 -19.08
N HIS A 212 -18.61 16.90 -19.79
CA HIS A 212 -19.51 15.77 -19.68
C HIS A 212 -18.92 14.49 -20.26
N GLU A 213 -19.24 13.34 -19.68
CA GLU A 213 -18.65 12.04 -19.97
C GLU A 213 -18.54 11.70 -21.48
N PRO A 214 -19.59 11.89 -22.30
CA PRO A 214 -19.52 11.58 -23.74
C PRO A 214 -18.48 12.38 -24.53
N TYR A 215 -18.03 13.52 -24.00
CA TYR A 215 -17.10 14.42 -24.68
C TYR A 215 -15.65 14.33 -24.13
N LYS A 216 -15.40 13.51 -23.09
CA LYS A 216 -14.07 13.41 -22.46
C LYS A 216 -12.98 12.98 -23.41
N ASN A 217 -13.22 12.01 -24.29
CA ASN A 217 -12.23 11.55 -25.26
C ASN A 217 -11.84 12.68 -26.22
N GLN A 218 -12.80 13.46 -26.71
CA GLN A 218 -12.54 14.59 -27.57
C GLN A 218 -11.77 15.70 -26.83
N ALA A 219 -12.17 16.01 -25.61
CA ALA A 219 -11.49 16.99 -24.77
C ALA A 219 -10.06 16.57 -24.45
N LEU A 220 -9.82 15.26 -24.15
CA LEU A 220 -8.48 14.71 -23.94
C LEU A 220 -7.61 14.88 -25.18
N LEU A 221 -8.13 14.56 -26.36
CA LEU A 221 -7.41 14.70 -27.62
C LEU A 221 -7.00 16.15 -27.86
N GLU A 222 -7.91 17.11 -27.67
CA GLU A 222 -7.64 18.55 -27.77
C GLU A 222 -6.56 19.02 -26.80
N GLU A 223 -6.56 18.50 -25.56
CA GLU A 223 -5.53 18.85 -24.58
C GLU A 223 -4.16 18.29 -24.99
N ILE A 224 -4.09 17.02 -25.42
CA ILE A 224 -2.81 16.39 -25.78
C ILE A 224 -2.24 16.99 -27.06
N GLN A 225 -3.07 17.34 -28.05
CA GLN A 225 -2.60 17.95 -29.32
C GLN A 225 -1.94 19.31 -29.12
N LYS A 226 -2.28 20.04 -28.07
CA LYS A 226 -1.64 21.32 -27.71
C LYS A 226 -0.26 21.14 -27.09
N GLN A 227 0.11 19.92 -26.68
CA GLN A 227 1.31 19.66 -25.92
C GLN A 227 2.46 19.16 -26.80
N GLN A 228 3.68 19.55 -26.41
CA GLN A 228 4.92 19.01 -27.00
C GLN A 228 5.68 18.25 -25.91
N GLY A 229 5.97 16.97 -26.16
CA GLY A 229 6.71 16.14 -25.24
C GLY A 229 5.86 15.05 -24.55
N ALA A 230 6.44 14.44 -23.54
CA ALA A 230 5.83 13.31 -22.84
C ALA A 230 4.83 13.75 -21.76
N GLY A 231 3.78 12.97 -21.54
CA GLY A 231 2.80 13.23 -20.51
C GLY A 231 2.14 11.99 -19.93
N ILE A 232 1.38 12.21 -18.87
CA ILE A 232 0.65 11.17 -18.16
C ILE A 232 -0.85 11.52 -18.18
N VAL A 233 -1.69 10.51 -18.43
CA VAL A 233 -3.14 10.61 -18.30
C VAL A 233 -3.60 9.70 -17.15
N TYR A 234 -4.15 10.27 -16.10
CA TYR A 234 -4.64 9.52 -14.95
C TYR A 234 -6.11 9.16 -15.09
N VAL A 235 -6.41 7.89 -14.81
CA VAL A 235 -7.76 7.30 -14.79
C VAL A 235 -7.98 6.52 -13.49
N THR A 236 -9.23 6.32 -13.11
CA THR A 236 -9.57 5.60 -11.87
C THR A 236 -9.52 4.09 -12.03
N LEU A 237 -10.00 3.54 -13.14
CA LEU A 237 -10.16 2.09 -13.34
C LEU A 237 -9.12 1.53 -14.32
N GLN A 238 -8.77 0.24 -14.12
CA GLN A 238 -7.84 -0.48 -15.01
C GLN A 238 -8.38 -0.58 -16.44
N ASN A 239 -9.68 -0.88 -16.58
CA ASN A 239 -10.33 -0.94 -17.90
C ASN A 239 -10.30 0.41 -18.61
N SER A 240 -10.53 1.50 -17.88
CA SER A 240 -10.44 2.86 -18.44
C SER A 240 -9.03 3.16 -18.94
N ALA A 241 -7.98 2.67 -18.25
CA ALA A 241 -6.60 2.83 -18.72
C ALA A 241 -6.39 2.18 -20.09
N GLU A 242 -6.89 0.95 -20.27
CA GLU A 242 -6.80 0.23 -21.55
C GLU A 242 -7.61 0.89 -22.67
N GLU A 243 -8.83 1.33 -22.36
CA GLU A 243 -9.73 1.95 -23.33
C GLU A 243 -9.19 3.30 -23.82
N VAL A 244 -8.79 4.17 -22.90
CA VAL A 244 -8.24 5.49 -23.23
C VAL A 244 -6.89 5.36 -23.94
N ALA A 245 -6.01 4.43 -23.56
CA ALA A 245 -4.76 4.18 -24.26
C ALA A 245 -5.02 3.71 -25.70
N ARG A 246 -5.96 2.79 -25.91
CA ARG A 246 -6.36 2.32 -27.24
C ARG A 246 -6.95 3.46 -28.10
N PHE A 247 -7.78 4.31 -27.50
CA PHE A 247 -8.29 5.50 -28.19
C PHE A 247 -7.16 6.41 -28.67
N LEU A 248 -6.17 6.72 -27.80
CA LEU A 248 -5.04 7.57 -28.18
C LEU A 248 -4.17 6.94 -29.26
N GLN A 249 -3.96 5.61 -29.24
CA GLN A 249 -3.26 4.88 -30.30
C GLN A 249 -3.97 5.01 -31.64
N GLN A 250 -5.30 4.91 -31.68
CA GLN A 250 -6.10 5.09 -32.88
C GLN A 250 -6.00 6.52 -33.45
N GLN A 251 -5.70 7.50 -32.58
CA GLN A 251 -5.44 8.89 -32.99
C GLN A 251 -3.96 9.16 -33.34
N GLY A 252 -3.12 8.11 -33.40
CA GLY A 252 -1.72 8.19 -33.83
C GLY A 252 -0.71 8.52 -32.73
N PHE A 253 -1.10 8.53 -31.45
CA PHE A 253 -0.17 8.76 -30.35
C PHE A 253 0.53 7.48 -29.92
N ALA A 254 1.82 7.57 -29.59
CA ALA A 254 2.57 6.49 -28.94
C ALA A 254 2.14 6.40 -27.47
N ALA A 255 1.02 5.70 -27.19
CA ALA A 255 0.41 5.58 -25.88
C ALA A 255 0.37 4.13 -25.39
N LYS A 256 0.51 3.89 -24.08
CA LYS A 256 0.29 2.57 -23.44
C LYS A 256 -0.46 2.73 -22.12
N ALA A 257 -1.27 1.72 -21.77
CA ALA A 257 -1.90 1.60 -20.46
C ALA A 257 -0.90 1.11 -19.41
N TYR A 258 -1.03 1.61 -18.17
CA TYR A 258 -0.24 1.15 -17.02
C TYR A 258 -1.11 1.02 -15.78
N HIS A 259 -1.23 -0.19 -15.23
CA HIS A 259 -2.00 -0.47 -14.02
C HIS A 259 -1.48 -1.71 -13.29
N ALA A 260 -1.91 -1.90 -12.04
CA ALA A 260 -1.45 -2.99 -11.19
C ALA A 260 -1.82 -4.40 -11.68
N GLY A 261 -2.80 -4.53 -12.57
CA GLY A 261 -3.20 -5.79 -13.19
C GLY A 261 -2.26 -6.31 -14.29
N LEU A 262 -1.30 -5.49 -14.76
CA LEU A 262 -0.30 -5.91 -15.72
C LEU A 262 0.83 -6.70 -15.03
N ASP A 263 1.44 -7.64 -15.77
CA ASP A 263 2.61 -8.37 -15.31
C ASP A 263 3.78 -7.41 -15.00
N SER A 264 4.63 -7.80 -14.05
CA SER A 264 5.76 -6.98 -13.60
C SER A 264 6.70 -6.58 -14.73
N ASP A 265 7.03 -7.53 -15.62
CA ASP A 265 7.95 -7.32 -16.74
C ASP A 265 7.34 -6.35 -17.77
N VAL A 266 6.03 -6.47 -18.03
CA VAL A 266 5.29 -5.54 -18.91
C VAL A 266 5.33 -4.13 -18.33
N ARG A 267 5.07 -3.98 -17.02
CA ARG A 267 5.13 -2.68 -16.34
C ARG A 267 6.52 -2.05 -16.44
N GLN A 268 7.56 -2.85 -16.19
CA GLN A 268 8.95 -2.38 -16.30
C GLN A 268 9.29 -1.96 -17.74
N GLY A 269 8.86 -2.71 -18.75
CA GLY A 269 9.06 -2.35 -20.15
C GLY A 269 8.38 -1.03 -20.52
N ILE A 270 7.13 -0.81 -20.09
CA ILE A 270 6.40 0.44 -20.34
C ILE A 270 7.11 1.62 -19.66
N GLN A 271 7.57 1.45 -18.42
CA GLN A 271 8.31 2.47 -17.70
C GLN A 271 9.60 2.84 -18.43
N GLN A 272 10.38 1.86 -18.87
CA GLN A 272 11.61 2.09 -19.63
C GLN A 272 11.34 2.81 -20.96
N ASP A 273 10.33 2.37 -21.71
CA ASP A 273 9.95 3.01 -22.98
C ASP A 273 9.54 4.47 -22.76
N PHE A 274 8.83 4.79 -21.67
CA PHE A 274 8.47 6.16 -21.31
C PHE A 274 9.68 6.99 -20.89
N MET A 275 10.57 6.43 -20.08
CA MET A 275 11.81 7.12 -19.65
C MET A 275 12.71 7.48 -20.86
N HIS A 276 12.75 6.64 -21.90
CA HIS A 276 13.56 6.85 -23.12
C HIS A 276 12.82 7.59 -24.24
N ASN A 277 11.67 8.22 -23.97
CA ASN A 277 10.86 8.96 -24.94
C ASN A 277 10.36 8.12 -26.15
N LYS A 278 10.27 6.79 -25.99
CA LYS A 278 9.63 5.92 -26.99
C LYS A 278 8.10 5.97 -26.89
N LEU A 279 7.57 6.32 -25.71
CA LEU A 279 6.17 6.59 -25.48
C LEU A 279 5.98 8.07 -25.22
N GLN A 280 4.98 8.66 -25.88
CA GLN A 280 4.56 10.03 -25.66
C GLN A 280 3.59 10.12 -24.47
N VAL A 281 2.69 9.14 -24.33
CA VAL A 281 1.64 9.15 -23.32
C VAL A 281 1.60 7.82 -22.56
N VAL A 282 1.57 7.89 -21.24
CA VAL A 282 1.18 6.76 -20.38
C VAL A 282 -0.19 7.05 -19.81
N VAL A 283 -1.16 6.17 -20.10
CA VAL A 283 -2.49 6.23 -19.49
C VAL A 283 -2.48 5.31 -18.28
N ALA A 284 -2.66 5.85 -17.10
CA ALA A 284 -2.35 5.11 -15.88
C ALA A 284 -3.37 5.28 -14.76
N THR A 285 -3.52 4.24 -13.96
CA THR A 285 -4.07 4.38 -12.61
C THR A 285 -2.99 4.92 -11.66
N ILE A 286 -3.34 5.17 -10.39
CA ILE A 286 -2.38 5.57 -9.32
C ILE A 286 -1.15 4.65 -9.22
N ALA A 287 -1.19 3.45 -9.81
CA ALA A 287 -0.07 2.51 -9.85
C ALA A 287 1.16 3.05 -10.62
N PHE A 288 0.96 3.98 -11.57
CA PHE A 288 2.04 4.67 -12.27
C PHE A 288 2.35 5.98 -11.58
N GLY A 289 3.28 5.92 -10.69
CA GLY A 289 3.48 7.14 -9.94
C GLY A 289 4.76 7.13 -9.13
N MET A 290 4.78 6.46 -8.03
CA MET A 290 5.93 6.45 -7.14
C MET A 290 7.12 5.74 -7.81
N GLY A 291 8.32 6.37 -7.79
CA GLY A 291 9.53 5.83 -8.41
C GLY A 291 9.79 6.27 -9.85
N ILE A 292 8.97 7.14 -10.45
CA ILE A 292 9.24 7.67 -11.79
C ILE A 292 9.97 9.01 -11.67
N ASP A 293 11.23 9.02 -12.07
CA ASP A 293 12.09 10.23 -12.03
C ASP A 293 12.39 10.79 -13.43
N LYS A 294 11.32 10.93 -14.25
CA LYS A 294 11.39 11.62 -15.54
C LYS A 294 11.20 13.11 -15.32
N SER A 295 12.21 13.90 -15.66
CA SER A 295 12.23 15.36 -15.41
C SER A 295 11.43 16.17 -16.42
N ASP A 296 11.27 15.68 -17.63
CA ASP A 296 10.74 16.39 -18.80
C ASP A 296 9.29 16.06 -19.12
N ILE A 297 8.47 15.72 -18.15
CA ILE A 297 7.02 15.54 -18.32
C ILE A 297 6.38 16.91 -18.53
N ARG A 298 5.72 17.09 -19.68
CA ARG A 298 5.17 18.38 -20.12
C ARG A 298 3.69 18.56 -19.79
N PHE A 299 2.96 17.46 -19.59
CA PHE A 299 1.56 17.53 -19.21
C PHE A 299 1.15 16.37 -18.30
N VAL A 300 0.20 16.66 -17.43
CA VAL A 300 -0.52 15.68 -16.61
C VAL A 300 -2.01 15.95 -16.80
N VAL A 301 -2.75 14.97 -17.32
CA VAL A 301 -4.19 15.09 -17.51
C VAL A 301 -4.89 14.11 -16.59
N HIS A 302 -5.79 14.60 -15.77
CA HIS A 302 -6.73 13.77 -15.03
C HIS A 302 -7.98 13.58 -15.89
N TYR A 303 -8.11 12.42 -16.49
CA TYR A 303 -9.31 12.03 -17.24
C TYR A 303 -10.47 11.78 -16.29
N ASP A 304 -10.20 11.12 -15.16
CA ASP A 304 -11.10 10.97 -14.03
C ASP A 304 -10.63 11.80 -12.84
N LEU A 305 -11.53 12.14 -11.92
CA LEU A 305 -11.17 12.84 -10.69
C LEU A 305 -10.19 11.98 -9.85
N PRO A 306 -9.13 12.58 -9.30
CA PRO A 306 -8.27 11.90 -8.32
C PRO A 306 -9.05 11.62 -7.03
N LYS A 307 -8.48 10.79 -6.14
CA LYS A 307 -9.16 10.42 -4.89
C LYS A 307 -9.19 11.55 -3.85
N SER A 308 -8.20 12.43 -3.86
CA SER A 308 -8.05 13.51 -2.90
C SER A 308 -7.15 14.63 -3.44
N ILE A 309 -7.10 15.76 -2.74
CA ILE A 309 -6.20 16.88 -3.06
C ILE A 309 -4.73 16.43 -2.97
N GLU A 310 -4.39 15.57 -2.02
CA GLU A 310 -3.04 15.05 -1.85
C GLU A 310 -2.63 14.15 -3.02
N ASN A 311 -3.51 13.24 -3.46
CA ASN A 311 -3.25 12.44 -4.66
C ASN A 311 -3.07 13.33 -5.89
N TYR A 312 -3.97 14.32 -6.07
CA TYR A 312 -3.86 15.32 -7.14
C TYR A 312 -2.48 16.01 -7.11
N SER A 313 -2.08 16.54 -5.95
CA SER A 313 -0.79 17.22 -5.77
C SER A 313 0.41 16.32 -6.08
N GLN A 314 0.36 15.07 -5.63
CA GLN A 314 1.43 14.09 -5.88
C GLN A 314 1.53 13.71 -7.37
N GLU A 315 0.40 13.62 -8.07
CA GLU A 315 0.31 13.26 -9.48
C GLU A 315 0.76 14.42 -10.38
N ILE A 316 0.29 15.65 -10.15
CA ILE A 316 0.75 16.83 -10.90
C ILE A 316 2.21 17.19 -10.59
N GLY A 317 2.69 16.87 -9.38
CA GLY A 317 4.08 17.09 -8.96
C GLY A 317 5.13 16.34 -9.80
N ARG A 318 4.70 15.45 -10.71
CA ARG A 318 5.56 14.78 -11.71
C ARG A 318 5.88 15.66 -12.90
N GLY A 319 5.00 16.62 -13.21
CA GLY A 319 5.19 17.59 -14.28
C GLY A 319 6.37 18.54 -14.01
N GLY A 320 7.13 18.86 -15.05
CA GLY A 320 8.12 19.92 -15.05
C GLY A 320 9.18 19.87 -13.94
N ARG A 321 9.72 18.71 -13.60
CA ARG A 321 10.79 18.60 -12.59
C ARG A 321 12.09 19.27 -13.00
N ASP A 322 12.28 19.52 -14.29
CA ASP A 322 13.37 20.28 -14.87
C ASP A 322 13.18 21.82 -14.76
N GLY A 323 12.11 22.27 -14.09
CA GLY A 323 11.77 23.69 -13.94
C GLY A 323 11.03 24.30 -15.13
N LYS A 324 10.89 23.59 -16.26
CA LYS A 324 10.13 24.06 -17.41
C LYS A 324 8.63 23.91 -17.18
N ALA A 325 7.84 24.71 -17.89
CA ALA A 325 6.39 24.69 -17.78
C ALA A 325 5.79 23.30 -18.07
N ALA A 326 4.79 22.93 -17.29
CA ALA A 326 3.98 21.74 -17.48
C ALA A 326 2.51 22.06 -17.24
N ASN A 327 1.63 21.58 -18.12
CA ASN A 327 0.20 21.79 -18.00
C ASN A 327 -0.46 20.63 -17.23
N CYS A 328 -1.25 20.97 -16.22
CA CYS A 328 -1.94 20.03 -15.36
C CYS A 328 -3.45 20.28 -15.50
N THR A 329 -4.12 19.47 -16.33
CA THR A 329 -5.53 19.66 -16.66
C THR A 329 -6.39 18.55 -16.05
N VAL A 330 -7.50 18.92 -15.39
CA VAL A 330 -8.54 17.99 -14.93
C VAL A 330 -9.73 18.08 -15.86
N LEU A 331 -10.11 16.98 -16.51
CA LEU A 331 -11.36 16.85 -17.28
C LEU A 331 -12.48 16.49 -16.31
N ALA A 332 -13.07 17.51 -15.70
CA ALA A 332 -13.84 17.38 -14.48
C ALA A 332 -15.35 17.21 -14.74
N ASN A 333 -15.95 16.20 -14.13
CA ASN A 333 -17.38 16.01 -13.93
C ASN A 333 -17.61 15.24 -12.62
N LEU A 334 -18.88 15.08 -12.22
CA LEU A 334 -19.22 14.36 -10.99
C LEU A 334 -19.55 12.88 -11.22
N ASP A 335 -19.55 12.39 -12.46
CA ASP A 335 -19.98 11.01 -12.79
C ASP A 335 -19.09 9.95 -12.11
N GLY A 336 -17.81 10.23 -11.98
CA GLY A 336 -16.86 9.33 -11.30
C GLY A 336 -16.98 9.27 -9.78
N LEU A 337 -17.72 10.18 -9.12
CA LEU A 337 -17.81 10.25 -7.66
C LEU A 337 -18.39 8.97 -7.05
N VAL A 338 -19.46 8.42 -7.66
CA VAL A 338 -20.07 7.17 -7.18
C VAL A 338 -19.03 6.06 -7.10
N THR A 339 -18.15 5.95 -8.09
CA THR A 339 -17.07 4.93 -8.10
C THR A 339 -16.06 5.16 -6.98
N ILE A 340 -15.64 6.41 -6.78
CA ILE A 340 -14.63 6.75 -5.75
C ILE A 340 -15.22 6.54 -4.35
N GLU A 341 -16.45 6.98 -4.11
CA GLU A 341 -17.17 6.76 -2.84
C GLU A 341 -17.37 5.25 -2.58
N ASN A 342 -17.71 4.47 -3.62
CA ASN A 342 -17.91 3.03 -3.50
C ASN A 342 -16.62 2.26 -3.12
N PHE A 343 -15.44 2.77 -3.45
CA PHE A 343 -14.20 2.21 -2.90
C PHE A 343 -14.14 2.38 -1.38
N VAL A 344 -14.49 3.56 -0.88
CA VAL A 344 -14.49 3.85 0.56
C VAL A 344 -15.50 2.97 1.30
N TYR A 345 -16.76 2.97 0.86
CA TYR A 345 -17.82 2.17 1.49
C TYR A 345 -17.57 0.65 1.37
N GLY A 346 -16.91 0.21 0.29
CA GLY A 346 -16.53 -1.19 0.11
C GLY A 346 -15.42 -1.65 1.03
N ASP A 347 -14.58 -0.74 1.50
CA ASP A 347 -13.43 -1.01 2.36
C ASP A 347 -13.73 -0.78 3.86
N THR A 348 -14.97 -0.46 4.23
CA THR A 348 -15.42 -0.30 5.62
C THR A 348 -16.10 -1.59 6.11
N PRO A 349 -15.48 -2.42 6.94
CA PRO A 349 -16.11 -3.61 7.52
C PRO A 349 -17.17 -3.20 8.55
N ASP A 350 -18.28 -3.90 8.58
CA ASP A 350 -19.29 -3.73 9.63
C ASP A 350 -18.91 -4.51 10.91
N LYS A 351 -19.55 -4.15 12.03
CA LYS A 351 -19.30 -4.78 13.34
C LYS A 351 -19.42 -6.31 13.29
N SER A 352 -20.40 -6.85 12.57
CA SER A 352 -20.63 -8.30 12.47
C SER A 352 -19.49 -9.02 11.73
N ALA A 353 -18.89 -8.34 10.75
CA ALA A 353 -17.74 -8.83 10.02
C ALA A 353 -16.47 -8.84 10.90
N ILE A 354 -16.27 -7.78 11.69
CA ILE A 354 -15.18 -7.69 12.68
C ILE A 354 -15.33 -8.77 13.74
N GLN A 355 -16.55 -8.98 14.25
CA GLN A 355 -16.83 -10.02 15.24
C GLN A 355 -16.45 -11.41 14.74
N ARG A 356 -16.73 -11.74 13.45
CA ARG A 356 -16.31 -13.02 12.86
C ARG A 356 -14.79 -13.22 12.86
N VAL A 357 -14.00 -12.17 12.74
CA VAL A 357 -12.54 -12.27 12.87
C VAL A 357 -12.15 -12.56 14.33
N ILE A 358 -12.77 -11.89 15.28
CA ILE A 358 -12.55 -12.13 16.73
C ILE A 358 -12.95 -13.57 17.10
N ASP A 359 -14.06 -14.06 16.55
CA ASP A 359 -14.55 -15.42 16.78
C ASP A 359 -13.59 -16.46 16.17
N ASP A 360 -13.04 -16.22 14.97
CA ASP A 360 -12.04 -17.10 14.34
C ASP A 360 -10.76 -17.18 15.20
N ILE A 361 -10.30 -16.04 15.73
CA ILE A 361 -9.18 -16.02 16.67
C ILE A 361 -9.52 -16.83 17.95
N SER A 362 -10.70 -16.61 18.53
CA SER A 362 -11.14 -17.28 19.74
C SER A 362 -11.32 -18.79 19.58
N ALA A 363 -11.78 -19.23 18.39
CA ALA A 363 -12.04 -20.64 18.09
C ALA A 363 -10.77 -21.52 18.15
N GLN A 364 -9.60 -20.94 17.97
CA GLN A 364 -8.32 -21.66 18.05
C GLN A 364 -7.71 -21.66 19.47
N ALA A 365 -8.39 -21.05 20.44
CA ALA A 365 -7.91 -21.09 21.82
C ALA A 365 -7.95 -22.51 22.37
N PRO A 366 -6.86 -22.98 23.03
CA PRO A 366 -6.83 -24.31 23.66
C PRO A 366 -7.93 -24.52 24.70
N ALA A 367 -8.43 -25.74 24.84
CA ALA A 367 -9.55 -26.07 25.74
C ALA A 367 -9.34 -25.66 27.19
N HIS A 368 -8.09 -25.69 27.69
CA HIS A 368 -7.79 -25.25 29.07
C HIS A 368 -7.93 -23.73 29.28
N ILE A 369 -7.75 -22.91 28.24
CA ILE A 369 -7.99 -21.47 28.29
C ILE A 369 -9.50 -21.20 28.27
N ASN A 370 -10.24 -21.87 27.39
CA ASN A 370 -11.70 -21.74 27.30
C ASN A 370 -12.43 -22.18 28.56
N SER A 371 -11.97 -23.26 29.21
CA SER A 371 -12.61 -23.76 30.47
C SER A 371 -12.29 -22.89 31.67
N ALA A 372 -11.14 -22.25 31.71
CA ALA A 372 -10.79 -21.34 32.80
C ALA A 372 -11.61 -20.02 32.76
N ALA A 373 -11.89 -19.52 31.57
CA ALA A 373 -12.73 -18.32 31.38
C ALA A 373 -14.20 -18.55 31.79
N GLN A 374 -14.69 -19.79 31.74
CA GLN A 374 -16.05 -20.14 32.16
C GLN A 374 -16.22 -20.27 33.70
N ASN A 375 -15.13 -20.40 34.47
CA ASN A 375 -15.17 -20.73 35.89
C ASN A 375 -14.77 -19.58 36.82
N ASP A 376 -14.69 -18.33 36.38
CA ASP A 376 -14.33 -17.12 37.18
C ASP A 376 -13.08 -17.29 38.07
N SER A 377 -12.18 -18.23 37.76
CA SER A 377 -10.96 -18.44 38.51
C SER A 377 -9.88 -17.44 38.10
N PRO A 378 -9.19 -16.77 39.05
CA PRO A 378 -8.11 -15.85 38.71
C PRO A 378 -6.99 -16.61 38.01
N ILE A 379 -6.84 -16.38 36.69
CA ILE A 379 -5.85 -17.03 35.85
C ILE A 379 -4.52 -16.28 36.04
N ASN A 380 -3.50 -16.96 36.56
CA ASN A 380 -2.15 -16.41 36.68
C ASN A 380 -1.61 -16.08 35.29
N GLY A 381 -1.19 -14.84 35.04
CA GLY A 381 -0.91 -14.16 33.79
C GLY A 381 0.06 -14.81 32.75
N LYS A 382 0.45 -16.07 32.93
CA LYS A 382 1.23 -16.84 31.93
C LYS A 382 0.40 -17.84 31.12
N HIS A 383 -0.85 -18.11 31.47
CA HIS A 383 -1.68 -19.15 30.86
C HIS A 383 -2.66 -18.65 29.78
N ASN A 384 -2.73 -17.34 29.54
CA ASN A 384 -3.70 -16.74 28.62
C ASN A 384 -3.14 -16.45 27.22
N ILE A 385 -1.99 -17.03 26.86
CA ILE A 385 -1.32 -16.80 25.60
C ILE A 385 -1.33 -18.08 24.77
N TYR A 386 -1.75 -17.97 23.50
CA TYR A 386 -1.71 -19.07 22.53
C TYR A 386 -1.30 -18.58 21.15
N GLN A 387 -1.11 -19.50 20.19
CA GLN A 387 -0.84 -19.18 18.81
C GLN A 387 -2.13 -19.32 17.99
N TRP A 388 -2.33 -18.36 17.09
CA TRP A 388 -3.39 -18.34 16.10
C TRP A 388 -2.76 -18.33 14.71
N GLU A 389 -3.20 -19.22 13.85
CA GLU A 389 -2.74 -19.35 12.48
C GLU A 389 -3.86 -18.97 11.52
N THR A 390 -3.52 -18.17 10.51
CA THR A 390 -4.52 -17.71 9.55
C THR A 390 -3.95 -17.51 8.15
N GLN A 391 -4.79 -17.70 7.16
CA GLN A 391 -4.54 -17.34 5.78
C GLN A 391 -5.44 -16.16 5.40
N ILE A 392 -4.86 -15.05 5.01
CA ILE A 392 -5.59 -13.81 4.70
C ILE A 392 -6.74 -14.03 3.72
N ASN A 393 -6.53 -14.87 2.67
CA ASN A 393 -7.58 -15.18 1.69
C ASN A 393 -8.78 -15.91 2.32
N SER A 394 -8.50 -16.89 3.18
CA SER A 394 -9.52 -17.67 3.88
C SER A 394 -10.29 -16.79 4.86
N LEU A 395 -9.56 -16.05 5.70
CA LEU A 395 -10.14 -15.14 6.69
C LEU A 395 -10.96 -14.01 6.02
N SER A 396 -10.50 -13.45 4.90
CA SER A 396 -11.26 -12.49 4.11
C SER A 396 -12.59 -13.08 3.61
N SER A 397 -12.57 -14.32 3.14
CA SER A 397 -13.77 -15.01 2.65
C SER A 397 -14.76 -15.35 3.77
N SER A 398 -14.28 -15.81 4.93
CA SER A 398 -15.13 -16.20 6.07
C SER A 398 -15.71 -14.98 6.78
N SER A 399 -14.92 -13.94 6.99
CA SER A 399 -15.34 -12.71 7.68
C SER A 399 -16.15 -11.75 6.80
N ASN A 400 -16.11 -11.92 5.46
CA ASN A 400 -16.66 -10.97 4.49
C ASN A 400 -15.98 -9.58 4.54
N ILE A 401 -14.70 -9.53 4.83
CA ILE A 401 -13.89 -8.31 4.79
C ILE A 401 -12.91 -8.41 3.62
N ARG A 402 -12.82 -7.38 2.77
CA ARG A 402 -11.81 -7.31 1.72
C ARG A 402 -10.40 -7.40 2.32
N GLN A 403 -9.43 -7.91 1.56
CA GLN A 403 -8.09 -8.19 2.10
C GLN A 403 -7.37 -6.95 2.67
N LEU A 404 -7.53 -5.78 2.03
CA LEU A 404 -6.85 -4.57 2.47
C LEU A 404 -7.40 -4.07 3.83
N PRO A 405 -8.72 -3.85 4.00
CA PRO A 405 -9.26 -3.50 5.32
C PRO A 405 -9.09 -4.63 6.36
N LEU A 406 -9.02 -5.90 5.95
CA LEU A 406 -8.69 -6.98 6.87
C LEU A 406 -7.26 -6.85 7.42
N LYS A 407 -6.28 -6.53 6.58
CA LYS A 407 -4.91 -6.24 7.03
C LYS A 407 -4.87 -5.04 7.98
N THR A 408 -5.66 -4.01 7.70
CA THR A 408 -5.81 -2.86 8.61
C THR A 408 -6.38 -3.29 9.96
N LEU A 409 -7.42 -4.14 9.96
CA LEU A 409 -8.01 -4.68 11.18
C LEU A 409 -6.99 -5.47 12.02
N LEU A 410 -6.17 -6.32 11.37
CA LEU A 410 -5.13 -7.08 12.07
C LEU A 410 -4.08 -6.15 12.70
N VAL A 411 -3.69 -5.07 12.00
CA VAL A 411 -2.76 -4.08 12.58
C VAL A 411 -3.38 -3.36 13.77
N GLN A 412 -4.67 -3.01 13.72
CA GLN A 412 -5.35 -2.41 14.88
C GLN A 412 -5.39 -3.37 16.07
N LEU A 413 -5.61 -4.67 15.84
CA LEU A 413 -5.49 -5.69 16.89
C LEU A 413 -4.05 -5.81 17.43
N GLU A 414 -3.04 -5.65 16.60
CA GLU A 414 -1.63 -5.61 17.03
C GLU A 414 -1.34 -4.37 17.90
N LEU A 415 -1.82 -3.19 17.50
CA LEU A 415 -1.65 -1.94 18.25
C LEU A 415 -2.38 -1.99 19.60
N ALA A 416 -3.53 -2.66 19.66
CA ALA A 416 -4.24 -2.95 20.90
C ALA A 416 -3.55 -4.05 21.76
N ASN A 417 -2.43 -4.62 21.27
CA ASN A 417 -1.72 -5.74 21.88
C ASN A 417 -2.59 -6.99 22.11
N VAL A 418 -3.64 -7.19 21.30
CA VAL A 418 -4.47 -8.40 21.28
C VAL A 418 -3.74 -9.53 20.58
N ILE A 419 -3.08 -9.21 19.46
CA ILE A 419 -2.25 -10.15 18.70
C ILE A 419 -0.84 -9.59 18.49
N ARG A 420 0.16 -10.49 18.31
CA ARG A 420 1.52 -10.11 17.92
C ARG A 420 2.03 -11.08 16.84
N PRO A 421 2.51 -10.60 15.68
CA PRO A 421 3.02 -11.47 14.64
C PRO A 421 4.29 -12.18 15.10
N LEU A 422 4.40 -13.46 14.80
CA LEU A 422 5.55 -14.31 15.11
C LEU A 422 6.35 -14.57 13.82
N TYR A 423 5.76 -15.37 12.92
CA TYR A 423 6.40 -15.74 11.65
C TYR A 423 5.33 -16.05 10.59
N VAL A 424 5.80 -16.24 9.38
CA VAL A 424 4.98 -16.62 8.22
C VAL A 424 5.59 -17.87 7.59
N TYR A 425 4.75 -18.82 7.20
CA TYR A 425 5.18 -20.00 6.49
C TYR A 425 4.23 -20.35 5.32
N PHE A 426 4.71 -21.16 4.36
CA PHE A 426 3.87 -21.69 3.33
C PHE A 426 3.27 -23.01 3.81
N ALA A 427 1.95 -23.12 3.93
CA ALA A 427 1.31 -24.34 4.40
C ALA A 427 1.38 -25.47 3.37
N GLU A 428 1.45 -25.16 2.09
CA GLU A 428 1.52 -26.14 1.00
C GLU A 428 2.77 -25.94 0.15
N TYR A 429 3.54 -27.02 -0.05
CA TYR A 429 4.62 -27.10 -1.00
C TYR A 429 4.28 -28.14 -2.06
N LYS A 430 4.53 -27.78 -3.33
CA LYS A 430 4.38 -28.68 -4.48
C LYS A 430 5.68 -28.73 -5.24
N PHE A 431 6.03 -29.92 -5.71
CA PHE A 431 7.17 -30.08 -6.58
C PHE A 431 6.82 -30.84 -7.85
N ARG A 432 7.56 -30.57 -8.91
CA ARG A 432 7.53 -31.30 -10.17
C ARG A 432 8.94 -31.72 -10.53
N PHE A 433 9.13 -32.97 -10.90
CA PHE A 433 10.45 -33.45 -11.34
C PHE A 433 10.82 -32.81 -12.68
N ILE A 434 12.05 -32.28 -12.76
CA ILE A 434 12.74 -31.88 -14.00
C ILE A 434 13.66 -33.01 -14.41
N SER A 435 14.41 -33.59 -13.46
CA SER A 435 15.24 -34.78 -13.62
C SER A 435 14.51 -36.00 -13.09
N GLU A 436 14.81 -37.20 -13.62
CA GLU A 436 14.22 -38.44 -13.10
C GLU A 436 14.58 -38.67 -11.63
N LYS A 437 13.63 -39.18 -10.83
CA LYS A 437 13.80 -39.47 -9.40
C LYS A 437 15.08 -40.25 -9.12
N ALA A 438 15.34 -41.31 -9.90
CA ALA A 438 16.53 -42.15 -9.71
C ALA A 438 17.84 -41.37 -9.93
N THR A 439 17.87 -40.48 -10.91
CA THR A 439 19.02 -39.62 -11.18
C THR A 439 19.28 -38.67 -10.02
N ILE A 440 18.22 -38.05 -9.47
CA ILE A 440 18.34 -37.17 -8.30
C ILE A 440 18.92 -37.91 -7.11
N LEU A 441 18.37 -39.08 -6.79
CA LEU A 441 18.82 -39.88 -5.65
C LEU A 441 20.28 -40.33 -5.79
N GLY A 442 20.74 -40.63 -7.02
CA GLY A 442 22.12 -40.99 -7.31
C GLY A 442 23.17 -39.91 -7.10
N LEU A 443 22.75 -38.65 -6.96
CA LEU A 443 23.66 -37.50 -6.74
C LEU A 443 24.10 -37.35 -5.27
N PHE A 444 23.45 -38.07 -4.36
CA PHE A 444 23.64 -37.87 -2.92
C PHE A 444 24.22 -39.13 -2.23
N SER A 445 24.79 -38.92 -1.05
CA SER A 445 25.18 -40.04 -0.17
C SER A 445 23.95 -40.88 0.21
N GLU A 446 24.20 -42.16 0.56
CA GLU A 446 23.12 -43.12 0.87
C GLU A 446 22.13 -42.58 1.92
N GLU A 447 22.61 -41.89 2.95
CA GLU A 447 21.73 -41.30 3.98
C GLU A 447 20.84 -40.20 3.42
N ARG A 448 21.40 -39.29 2.62
CA ARG A 448 20.65 -38.17 1.99
C ARG A 448 19.70 -38.70 0.93
N ALA A 449 20.11 -39.71 0.16
CA ALA A 449 19.26 -40.35 -0.83
C ALA A 449 18.04 -41.05 -0.17
N ARG A 450 18.22 -41.75 0.95
CA ARG A 450 17.13 -42.31 1.74
C ARG A 450 16.17 -41.25 2.27
N PHE A 451 16.69 -40.13 2.75
CA PHE A 451 15.85 -39.01 3.18
C PHE A 451 15.03 -38.43 2.02
N LEU A 452 15.65 -38.14 0.87
CA LEU A 452 14.95 -37.61 -0.30
C LEU A 452 13.94 -38.61 -0.86
N ASP A 453 14.27 -39.90 -0.86
CA ASP A 453 13.33 -40.93 -1.27
C ASP A 453 12.09 -41.00 -0.37
N ALA A 454 12.27 -40.84 0.95
CA ALA A 454 11.16 -40.73 1.88
C ALA A 454 10.30 -39.48 1.61
N VAL A 455 10.92 -38.32 1.33
CA VAL A 455 10.18 -37.10 0.96
C VAL A 455 9.33 -37.31 -0.28
N PHE A 456 9.87 -37.90 -1.33
CA PHE A 456 9.15 -38.16 -2.56
C PHE A 456 8.06 -39.22 -2.43
N THR A 457 8.32 -40.30 -1.67
CA THR A 457 7.43 -41.43 -1.51
C THR A 457 6.23 -41.10 -0.63
N HIS A 458 6.45 -40.29 0.42
CA HIS A 458 5.39 -39.86 1.35
C HIS A 458 4.72 -38.53 0.94
N SER A 459 4.97 -38.04 -0.28
CA SER A 459 4.24 -36.92 -0.88
C SER A 459 3.10 -37.43 -1.77
N ASN A 460 2.00 -36.67 -1.81
CA ASN A 460 0.81 -37.00 -2.61
C ASN A 460 1.04 -36.67 -4.10
N MET A 461 1.51 -37.63 -4.88
CA MET A 461 1.75 -37.47 -6.31
C MET A 461 0.46 -37.41 -7.12
N LYS A 462 0.25 -36.30 -7.86
CA LYS A 462 -0.75 -36.16 -8.94
C LYS A 462 -0.08 -36.35 -10.30
N LYS A 463 -0.82 -36.19 -11.40
CA LYS A 463 -0.29 -36.43 -12.77
C LYS A 463 1.08 -35.80 -13.05
N VAL A 464 1.35 -34.60 -12.53
CA VAL A 464 2.57 -33.83 -12.81
C VAL A 464 3.22 -33.29 -11.53
N TRP A 465 2.44 -32.95 -10.52
CA TRP A 465 2.87 -32.32 -9.30
C TRP A 465 2.72 -33.24 -8.09
N GLY A 466 3.75 -33.35 -7.28
CA GLY A 466 3.69 -33.91 -5.93
C GLY A 466 3.35 -32.82 -4.90
N ILE A 467 2.39 -33.06 -4.03
CA ILE A 467 2.07 -32.21 -2.88
C ILE A 467 2.78 -32.81 -1.67
N VAL A 468 3.61 -32.03 -1.03
CA VAL A 468 4.40 -32.47 0.14
C VAL A 468 3.47 -32.69 1.34
N ASP A 469 3.50 -33.89 1.91
CA ASP A 469 2.79 -34.23 3.13
C ASP A 469 3.79 -34.31 4.30
N PHE A 470 3.95 -33.19 4.98
CA PHE A 470 4.94 -33.07 6.07
C PHE A 470 4.65 -33.99 7.24
N ASP A 471 3.38 -34.23 7.54
CA ASP A 471 2.98 -35.11 8.65
C ASP A 471 3.31 -36.58 8.34
N SER A 472 2.99 -37.04 7.13
CA SER A 472 3.35 -38.38 6.66
C SER A 472 4.88 -38.56 6.65
N ILE A 473 5.65 -37.58 6.17
CA ILE A 473 7.11 -37.62 6.16
C ILE A 473 7.68 -37.70 7.59
N TYR A 474 7.12 -36.92 8.51
CA TYR A 474 7.55 -36.95 9.90
C TYR A 474 7.24 -38.29 10.57
N GLN A 475 6.04 -38.84 10.37
CA GLN A 475 5.65 -40.12 10.95
C GLN A 475 6.48 -41.31 10.44
N HIS A 476 6.88 -41.32 9.16
CA HIS A 476 7.59 -42.46 8.57
C HIS A 476 9.11 -42.34 8.57
N TYR A 477 9.64 -41.09 8.60
CA TYR A 477 11.09 -40.85 8.54
C TYR A 477 11.62 -40.03 9.70
N GLY A 478 10.77 -39.34 10.47
CA GLY A 478 11.18 -38.46 11.55
C GLY A 478 11.81 -37.14 11.09
N ALA A 479 11.62 -36.74 9.84
CA ALA A 479 12.19 -35.51 9.33
C ALA A 479 11.32 -34.30 9.67
N GLU A 480 11.92 -33.31 10.32
CA GLU A 480 11.26 -32.03 10.59
C GLU A 480 10.99 -31.24 9.32
N ARG A 481 9.93 -30.46 9.32
CA ARG A 481 9.48 -29.62 8.21
C ARG A 481 10.62 -28.75 7.63
N ALA A 482 11.40 -28.10 8.48
CA ALA A 482 12.50 -27.23 8.05
C ALA A 482 13.53 -27.97 7.20
N ARG A 483 13.87 -29.22 7.57
CA ARG A 483 14.81 -30.08 6.82
C ARG A 483 14.24 -30.46 5.44
N VAL A 484 12.94 -30.76 5.38
CA VAL A 484 12.26 -31.11 4.12
C VAL A 484 12.23 -29.91 3.18
N VAL A 485 11.84 -28.73 3.69
CA VAL A 485 11.80 -27.50 2.91
C VAL A 485 13.17 -27.14 2.36
N ALA A 486 14.21 -27.15 3.20
CA ALA A 486 15.59 -26.85 2.77
C ALA A 486 16.10 -27.80 1.67
N ALA A 487 15.70 -29.07 1.73
CA ALA A 487 16.08 -30.04 0.71
C ALA A 487 15.36 -29.78 -0.63
N LEU A 488 14.08 -29.45 -0.58
CA LEU A 488 13.30 -29.12 -1.79
C LEU A 488 13.79 -27.82 -2.43
N GLU A 489 14.11 -26.79 -1.63
CA GLU A 489 14.71 -25.55 -2.11
C GLU A 489 16.08 -25.81 -2.78
N TYR A 490 16.94 -26.62 -2.15
CA TYR A 490 18.20 -27.02 -2.75
C TYR A 490 18.03 -27.69 -4.11
N LEU A 491 17.09 -28.66 -4.22
CA LEU A 491 16.82 -29.35 -5.48
C LEU A 491 16.26 -28.42 -6.56
N HIS A 492 15.48 -27.43 -6.17
CA HIS A 492 14.96 -26.41 -7.07
C HIS A 492 16.05 -25.47 -7.57
N GLU A 493 16.91 -24.97 -6.67
CA GLU A 493 18.06 -24.11 -7.02
C GLU A 493 19.03 -24.80 -8.00
N HIS A 494 19.12 -26.14 -7.92
CA HIS A 494 19.98 -26.94 -8.81
C HIS A 494 19.24 -27.50 -10.04
N ASN A 495 18.03 -27.01 -10.33
CA ASN A 495 17.20 -27.41 -11.46
C ASN A 495 16.88 -28.92 -11.54
N HIS A 496 16.81 -29.61 -10.39
CA HIS A 496 16.38 -31.01 -10.33
C HIS A 496 14.87 -31.16 -10.23
N ILE A 497 14.24 -30.19 -9.58
CA ILE A 497 12.77 -30.09 -9.47
C ILE A 497 12.32 -28.65 -9.72
N GLU A 498 11.07 -28.46 -10.10
CA GLU A 498 10.38 -27.19 -10.00
C GLU A 498 9.61 -27.18 -8.67
N LEU A 499 9.82 -26.16 -7.83
CA LEU A 499 9.16 -26.02 -6.53
C LEU A 499 8.16 -24.86 -6.59
N ALA A 500 6.94 -25.12 -6.12
CA ALA A 500 5.90 -24.10 -5.94
C ALA A 500 5.42 -24.13 -4.49
N SER A 501 5.47 -22.98 -3.83
CA SER A 501 4.93 -22.79 -2.47
C SER A 501 3.61 -22.04 -2.54
N ARG A 502 2.63 -22.48 -1.74
CA ARG A 502 1.27 -21.90 -1.69
C ARG A 502 0.77 -21.81 -0.25
N LEU A 503 -0.35 -21.12 -0.10
CA LEU A 503 -1.05 -20.98 1.18
C LEU A 503 -0.16 -20.33 2.24
N ILE A 504 0.22 -19.06 1.99
CA ILE A 504 0.91 -18.23 2.99
C ILE A 504 0.04 -18.18 4.25
N THR A 505 0.61 -18.67 5.36
CA THR A 505 -0.05 -18.71 6.66
C THR A 505 0.71 -17.80 7.62
N ASP A 506 0.01 -16.81 8.13
CA ASP A 506 0.51 -15.92 9.16
C ASP A 506 0.25 -16.53 10.54
N VAL A 507 1.25 -16.49 11.42
CA VAL A 507 1.17 -16.99 12.79
C VAL A 507 1.29 -15.84 13.76
N TYR A 508 0.33 -15.73 14.67
CA TYR A 508 0.27 -14.69 15.68
C TYR A 508 0.26 -15.30 17.08
N ARG A 509 0.89 -14.61 18.02
CA ARG A 509 0.67 -14.82 19.44
C ARG A 509 -0.55 -14.02 19.86
N VAL A 510 -1.49 -14.63 20.55
CA VAL A 510 -2.75 -14.02 21.01
C VAL A 510 -2.73 -13.86 22.52
N ASP A 511 -3.14 -12.69 22.98
CA ASP A 511 -3.48 -12.39 24.38
C ASP A 511 -5.00 -12.56 24.55
N TYR A 512 -5.40 -13.69 25.15
CA TYR A 512 -6.82 -14.06 25.26
C TYR A 512 -7.62 -13.11 26.14
N GLU A 513 -7.05 -12.56 27.19
CA GLU A 513 -7.72 -11.63 28.10
C GLU A 513 -8.11 -10.34 27.33
N LYS A 514 -7.18 -9.81 26.53
CA LYS A 514 -7.47 -8.63 25.71
C LYS A 514 -8.44 -8.93 24.57
N LEU A 515 -8.40 -10.15 24.02
CA LEU A 515 -9.33 -10.58 22.98
C LEU A 515 -10.78 -10.63 23.50
N GLN A 516 -10.99 -10.98 24.78
CA GLN A 516 -12.31 -11.07 25.43
C GLN A 516 -12.88 -9.71 25.85
N ASN A 517 -12.20 -8.59 25.57
CA ASN A 517 -12.73 -7.27 25.87
C ASN A 517 -14.04 -7.05 25.09
N ALA A 518 -15.15 -6.86 25.84
CA ALA A 518 -16.48 -6.69 25.28
C ALA A 518 -16.62 -5.50 24.31
N ASP A 519 -15.79 -4.47 24.49
CA ASP A 519 -15.80 -3.27 23.66
C ASP A 519 -14.90 -3.37 22.42
N LEU A 520 -14.10 -4.43 22.28
CA LEU A 520 -13.11 -4.56 21.19
C LEU A 520 -13.75 -4.41 19.80
N ALA A 521 -14.81 -5.17 19.53
CA ALA A 521 -15.52 -5.10 18.25
C ALA A 521 -16.17 -3.73 18.00
N ASN A 522 -16.70 -3.09 19.07
CA ASN A 522 -17.30 -1.76 18.97
C ASN A 522 -16.24 -0.70 18.64
N ASN A 523 -15.11 -0.72 19.35
CA ASN A 523 -14.02 0.23 19.15
C ASN A 523 -13.44 0.12 17.74
N LEU A 524 -13.23 -1.10 17.25
CA LEU A 524 -12.76 -1.36 15.90
C LEU A 524 -13.79 -0.91 14.84
N ALA A 525 -15.07 -1.18 15.05
CA ALA A 525 -16.12 -0.73 14.13
C ALA A 525 -16.21 0.81 14.10
N HIS A 526 -16.08 1.47 15.25
CA HIS A 526 -16.03 2.93 15.33
C HIS A 526 -14.82 3.50 14.58
N TYR A 527 -13.65 2.91 14.75
CA TYR A 527 -12.44 3.29 14.02
C TYR A 527 -12.65 3.27 12.50
N PHE A 528 -13.23 2.18 11.96
CA PHE A 528 -13.50 2.09 10.51
C PHE A 528 -14.57 3.09 10.04
N ALA A 529 -15.61 3.33 10.84
CA ALA A 529 -16.65 4.31 10.51
C ALA A 529 -16.10 5.75 10.49
N GLU A 530 -15.22 6.09 11.44
CA GLU A 530 -14.53 7.39 11.43
C GLU A 530 -13.60 7.56 10.22
N ASN A 531 -12.90 6.51 9.81
CA ASN A 531 -12.07 6.56 8.61
C ASN A 531 -12.91 6.69 7.33
N GLU A 532 -14.04 5.98 7.24
CA GLU A 532 -15.01 6.16 6.16
C GLU A 532 -15.45 7.62 6.06
N ARG A 533 -15.88 8.23 7.16
CA ARG A 533 -16.32 9.62 7.20
C ARG A 533 -15.21 10.57 6.70
N LYS A 534 -13.98 10.40 7.20
CA LYS A 534 -12.82 11.20 6.79
C LYS A 534 -12.54 11.10 5.29
N GLU A 535 -12.60 9.90 4.73
CA GLU A 535 -12.34 9.68 3.29
C GLU A 535 -13.45 10.31 2.42
N ILE A 536 -14.72 10.22 2.83
CA ILE A 536 -15.83 10.89 2.13
C ILE A 536 -15.68 12.42 2.20
N GLU A 537 -15.28 12.98 3.36
CA GLU A 537 -14.97 14.40 3.50
C GLU A 537 -13.82 14.86 2.59
N ARG A 538 -12.79 14.04 2.40
CA ARG A 538 -11.69 14.32 1.45
C ARG A 538 -12.17 14.38 0.01
N ILE A 539 -13.06 13.49 -0.38
CA ILE A 539 -13.66 13.50 -1.73
C ILE A 539 -14.46 14.80 -1.92
N ALA A 540 -15.26 15.20 -0.93
CA ALA A 540 -16.02 16.44 -0.97
C ALA A 540 -15.08 17.68 -1.02
N ALA A 541 -14.01 17.68 -0.25
CA ALA A 541 -13.00 18.74 -0.26
C ALA A 541 -12.30 18.87 -1.62
N LEU A 542 -12.03 17.75 -2.30
CA LEU A 542 -11.46 17.75 -3.66
C LEU A 542 -12.42 18.42 -4.66
N VAL A 543 -13.70 18.07 -4.63
CA VAL A 543 -14.71 18.71 -5.50
C VAL A 543 -14.76 20.20 -5.22
N GLY A 544 -14.82 20.60 -3.95
CA GLY A 544 -14.79 22.00 -3.54
C GLY A 544 -13.53 22.74 -4.00
N PHE A 545 -12.36 22.07 -3.98
CA PHE A 545 -11.12 22.64 -4.50
C PHE A 545 -11.18 22.93 -6.01
N PHE A 546 -11.76 22.05 -6.80
CA PHE A 546 -11.90 22.27 -8.25
C PHE A 546 -12.95 23.32 -8.61
N GLU A 547 -13.87 23.64 -7.72
CA GLU A 547 -14.90 24.67 -7.90
C GLU A 547 -14.53 26.03 -7.26
N LEU A 548 -13.32 26.18 -6.75
CA LEU A 548 -12.86 27.46 -6.18
C LEU A 548 -12.94 28.60 -7.21
N ASN A 549 -13.30 29.77 -6.73
CA ASN A 549 -13.27 31.02 -7.48
C ASN A 549 -12.02 31.89 -7.15
N THR A 550 -11.09 31.33 -6.42
CA THR A 550 -9.79 31.93 -6.05
C THR A 550 -8.65 31.08 -6.60
N CYS A 551 -7.45 31.62 -6.64
CA CYS A 551 -6.28 31.01 -7.26
C CYS A 551 -6.06 29.55 -6.82
N LEU A 552 -6.06 28.60 -7.76
CA LEU A 552 -5.88 27.17 -7.47
C LEU A 552 -4.47 26.88 -6.89
N SER A 553 -3.43 27.52 -7.42
CA SER A 553 -2.06 27.29 -6.96
C SER A 553 -1.85 27.79 -5.54
N TYR A 554 -2.41 28.95 -5.18
CA TYR A 554 -2.40 29.46 -3.81
C TYR A 554 -3.12 28.51 -2.85
N ASN A 555 -4.35 28.11 -3.17
CA ASN A 555 -5.14 27.24 -2.32
C ASN A 555 -4.53 25.84 -2.17
N LEU A 556 -3.89 25.32 -3.23
CA LEU A 556 -3.15 24.06 -3.14
C LEU A 556 -1.97 24.15 -2.17
N SER A 557 -1.21 25.24 -2.25
CA SER A 557 -0.08 25.50 -1.33
C SER A 557 -0.56 25.69 0.11
N ALA A 558 -1.62 26.48 0.31
CA ALA A 558 -2.22 26.72 1.63
C ALA A 558 -2.77 25.44 2.26
N TYR A 559 -3.32 24.52 1.44
CA TYR A 559 -3.77 23.20 1.91
C TYR A 559 -2.64 22.39 2.57
N PHE A 560 -1.41 22.55 2.10
CA PHE A 560 -0.21 21.94 2.66
C PHE A 560 0.56 22.86 3.64
N ASP A 561 -0.14 23.83 4.23
CA ASP A 561 0.43 24.73 5.25
C ASP A 561 1.59 25.59 4.71
N ASP A 562 1.59 25.89 3.39
CA ASP A 562 2.52 26.85 2.77
C ASP A 562 1.78 28.16 2.50
N THR A 563 2.11 29.17 3.31
CA THR A 563 1.51 30.51 3.24
C THR A 563 2.35 31.50 2.41
N GLN A 564 3.46 31.07 1.82
CA GLN A 564 4.36 31.95 1.06
C GLN A 564 4.04 32.00 -0.44
N ALA A 565 3.10 31.17 -0.90
CA ALA A 565 2.65 31.20 -2.28
C ALA A 565 1.96 32.56 -2.61
N PRO A 566 2.11 33.08 -3.85
CA PRO A 566 1.44 34.32 -4.25
C PRO A 566 -0.09 34.10 -4.26
N ASN A 567 -0.84 35.11 -3.80
CA ASN A 567 -2.31 35.05 -3.76
C ASN A 567 -2.94 34.79 -5.14
N GLU A 568 -2.27 35.26 -6.20
CA GLU A 568 -2.64 35.02 -7.60
C GLU A 568 -1.40 34.55 -8.37
N CYS A 569 -1.47 33.37 -8.96
CA CYS A 569 -0.36 32.85 -9.78
C CYS A 569 -0.34 33.41 -11.20
N GLY A 570 -1.46 33.96 -11.68
CA GLY A 570 -1.61 34.54 -13.02
C GLY A 570 -1.79 33.51 -14.15
N HIS A 571 -1.62 32.21 -13.89
CA HIS A 571 -1.58 31.20 -14.95
C HIS A 571 -2.51 29.98 -14.70
N CYS A 572 -3.16 29.83 -13.57
CA CYS A 572 -4.20 28.81 -13.38
C CYS A 572 -5.51 29.21 -14.05
N SER A 573 -6.41 28.24 -14.30
CA SER A 573 -7.68 28.52 -14.98
C SER A 573 -8.49 29.62 -14.30
N VAL A 574 -8.51 29.69 -12.98
CA VAL A 574 -9.23 30.72 -12.22
C VAL A 574 -8.60 32.10 -12.41
N CYS A 575 -7.27 32.25 -12.30
CA CYS A 575 -6.60 33.52 -12.57
C CYS A 575 -6.77 33.99 -14.02
N GLN A 576 -7.03 33.08 -14.94
CA GLN A 576 -7.37 33.38 -16.34
C GLN A 576 -8.87 33.66 -16.57
N GLY A 577 -9.68 33.74 -15.49
CA GLY A 577 -11.09 34.03 -15.55
C GLY A 577 -12.01 32.82 -15.79
N ASN A 578 -11.46 31.59 -15.80
CA ASN A 578 -12.19 30.36 -16.03
C ASN A 578 -12.44 29.63 -14.70
N VAL A 579 -13.56 29.96 -14.04
CA VAL A 579 -14.02 29.28 -12.83
C VAL A 579 -14.85 28.07 -13.23
N ALA A 580 -14.48 26.89 -12.75
CA ALA A 580 -15.18 25.65 -13.05
C ALA A 580 -16.40 25.47 -12.14
N LYS A 581 -17.45 24.88 -12.69
CA LYS A 581 -18.57 24.31 -11.94
C LYS A 581 -18.81 22.90 -12.45
N LEU A 582 -18.78 21.94 -11.54
CA LEU A 582 -18.89 20.54 -11.88
C LEU A 582 -20.35 20.09 -11.87
N SER A 583 -20.71 19.22 -12.78
CA SER A 583 -22.05 18.65 -12.88
C SER A 583 -21.98 17.18 -13.29
N TYR A 584 -23.07 16.48 -13.06
CA TYR A 584 -23.28 15.17 -13.64
C TYR A 584 -23.64 15.29 -15.10
N SER A 585 -23.18 14.35 -15.93
CA SER A 585 -23.54 14.29 -17.35
C SER A 585 -25.02 13.92 -17.53
N ASN A 586 -25.54 13.10 -16.62
CA ASN A 586 -26.96 12.72 -16.55
C ASN A 586 -27.47 12.94 -15.12
N PRO A 587 -28.76 13.17 -14.93
CA PRO A 587 -29.35 13.21 -13.59
C PRO A 587 -29.05 11.93 -12.82
N ILE A 588 -28.62 12.06 -11.54
CA ILE A 588 -28.42 10.89 -10.67
C ILE A 588 -29.76 10.17 -10.53
N SER A 589 -29.71 8.85 -10.67
CA SER A 589 -30.89 8.00 -10.43
C SER A 589 -31.28 8.04 -8.95
N THR A 590 -32.55 8.30 -8.68
CA THR A 590 -33.06 8.19 -7.30
C THR A 590 -33.43 6.74 -7.00
N PRO A 591 -33.03 6.22 -5.82
CA PRO A 591 -33.36 4.85 -5.43
C PRO A 591 -34.87 4.65 -5.37
N ASN A 592 -35.40 3.60 -6.04
CA ASN A 592 -36.82 3.24 -5.99
C ASN A 592 -37.08 2.25 -4.84
N PRO A 593 -37.86 2.61 -3.79
CA PRO A 593 -38.11 1.76 -2.63
C PRO A 593 -38.68 0.38 -2.97
N ASN A 594 -39.60 0.28 -3.93
CA ASN A 594 -40.19 -1.01 -4.29
C ASN A 594 -39.20 -1.94 -4.97
N GLN A 595 -38.38 -1.42 -5.88
CA GLN A 595 -37.31 -2.19 -6.52
C GLN A 595 -36.25 -2.62 -5.53
N ILE A 596 -35.90 -1.77 -4.56
CA ILE A 596 -34.97 -2.08 -3.46
C ILE A 596 -35.53 -3.22 -2.61
N SER A 597 -36.81 -3.15 -2.23
CA SER A 597 -37.46 -4.19 -1.42
C SER A 597 -37.42 -5.56 -2.11
N GLU A 598 -37.79 -5.62 -3.40
CA GLU A 598 -37.70 -6.85 -4.20
C GLU A 598 -36.29 -7.41 -4.30
N ALA A 599 -35.33 -6.55 -4.56
CA ALA A 599 -33.93 -6.92 -4.69
C ALA A 599 -33.37 -7.47 -3.37
N ILE A 600 -33.67 -6.83 -2.24
CA ILE A 600 -33.27 -7.30 -0.89
C ILE A 600 -33.95 -8.65 -0.57
N ALA A 601 -35.21 -8.82 -0.90
CA ALA A 601 -35.90 -10.10 -0.70
C ALA A 601 -35.24 -11.22 -1.51
N ALA A 602 -34.87 -10.96 -2.76
CA ALA A 602 -34.14 -11.93 -3.60
C ALA A 602 -32.76 -12.27 -3.01
N LEU A 603 -32.01 -11.29 -2.51
CA LEU A 603 -30.73 -11.50 -1.83
C LEU A 603 -30.90 -12.38 -0.59
N LYS A 604 -31.87 -12.05 0.28
CA LYS A 604 -32.15 -12.79 1.51
C LYS A 604 -32.53 -14.25 1.20
N ALA A 605 -33.40 -14.46 0.21
CA ALA A 605 -33.79 -15.81 -0.24
C ALA A 605 -32.59 -16.59 -0.79
N HIS A 606 -31.71 -15.96 -1.56
CA HIS A 606 -30.54 -16.61 -2.14
C HIS A 606 -29.51 -17.04 -1.07
N LEU A 607 -29.34 -16.26 -0.04
CA LEU A 607 -28.38 -16.50 1.05
C LEU A 607 -28.94 -17.39 2.18
N SER A 608 -30.26 -17.61 2.22
CA SER A 608 -30.93 -18.46 3.20
C SER A 608 -30.35 -19.87 3.16
N GLY A 609 -29.98 -20.41 4.34
CA GLY A 609 -29.35 -21.74 4.49
C GLY A 609 -27.92 -21.88 3.94
N LYS A 610 -27.33 -20.78 3.43
CA LYS A 610 -25.94 -20.75 2.91
C LYS A 610 -25.03 -19.86 3.74
N PHE A 611 -25.58 -18.82 4.33
CA PHE A 611 -24.84 -17.85 5.12
C PHE A 611 -25.48 -17.70 6.49
N ASP A 612 -24.73 -18.02 7.54
CA ASP A 612 -25.21 -18.04 8.93
C ASP A 612 -25.13 -16.67 9.62
N GLY A 613 -24.58 -15.66 8.96
CA GLY A 613 -24.45 -14.31 9.51
C GLY A 613 -25.67 -13.41 9.23
N PRO A 614 -25.81 -12.29 9.94
CA PRO A 614 -26.87 -11.32 9.68
C PRO A 614 -26.67 -10.65 8.32
N ILE A 615 -27.74 -10.50 7.56
CA ILE A 615 -27.75 -9.68 6.33
C ILE A 615 -28.02 -8.24 6.75
N THR A 616 -26.92 -7.51 6.96
CA THR A 616 -26.96 -6.11 7.46
C THR A 616 -27.40 -5.13 6.38
N SER A 617 -27.83 -3.91 6.76
CA SER A 617 -28.09 -2.81 5.84
C SER A 617 -26.89 -2.57 4.92
N SER A 618 -25.68 -2.65 5.42
CA SER A 618 -24.43 -2.50 4.67
C SER A 618 -24.27 -3.56 3.57
N ILE A 619 -24.57 -4.84 3.85
CA ILE A 619 -24.58 -5.92 2.85
C ILE A 619 -25.63 -5.63 1.77
N CYS A 620 -26.85 -5.21 2.16
CA CYS A 620 -27.90 -4.86 1.22
C CYS A 620 -27.51 -3.68 0.32
N CYS A 621 -26.96 -2.61 0.89
CA CYS A 621 -26.51 -1.44 0.13
C CYS A 621 -25.41 -1.80 -0.87
N ARG A 622 -24.40 -2.59 -0.47
CA ARG A 622 -23.33 -3.04 -1.37
C ARG A 622 -23.83 -3.95 -2.47
N PHE A 623 -24.84 -4.78 -2.20
CA PHE A 623 -25.52 -5.58 -3.22
C PHE A 623 -26.22 -4.69 -4.25
N LEU A 624 -27.00 -3.71 -3.79
CA LEU A 624 -27.75 -2.79 -4.64
C LEU A 624 -26.85 -1.90 -5.49
N THR A 625 -25.72 -1.45 -4.94
CA THR A 625 -24.74 -0.60 -5.64
C THR A 625 -23.71 -1.40 -6.46
N GLY A 626 -23.85 -2.73 -6.57
CA GLY A 626 -23.01 -3.55 -7.41
C GLY A 626 -21.56 -3.76 -6.88
N MET A 627 -21.30 -3.45 -5.62
CA MET A 627 -19.95 -3.61 -5.05
C MET A 627 -19.57 -5.07 -4.91
N THR A 628 -18.32 -5.38 -5.25
CA THR A 628 -17.76 -6.72 -5.07
C THR A 628 -17.32 -6.94 -3.63
N MET A 629 -17.84 -8.01 -2.99
CA MET A 629 -17.50 -8.43 -1.64
C MET A 629 -17.11 -9.91 -1.64
N PRO A 630 -16.30 -10.38 -0.68
CA PRO A 630 -15.95 -11.79 -0.55
C PRO A 630 -17.16 -12.71 -0.48
N LEU A 631 -18.19 -12.34 0.31
CA LEU A 631 -19.47 -13.04 0.42
C LEU A 631 -20.16 -13.22 -0.95
N PHE A 632 -20.18 -12.17 -1.76
CA PHE A 632 -20.84 -12.17 -3.06
C PHE A 632 -20.12 -13.07 -4.07
N THR A 633 -18.79 -13.12 -3.99
CA THR A 633 -17.99 -14.04 -4.80
C THR A 633 -18.21 -15.49 -4.36
N ARG A 634 -18.15 -15.76 -3.06
CA ARG A 634 -18.31 -17.10 -2.47
C ARG A 634 -19.66 -17.74 -2.84
N PHE A 635 -20.74 -16.98 -2.76
CA PHE A 635 -22.11 -17.46 -3.01
C PHE A 635 -22.69 -17.05 -4.37
N LYS A 636 -21.86 -16.55 -5.31
CA LYS A 636 -22.26 -16.14 -6.67
C LYS A 636 -23.42 -15.13 -6.67
N VAL A 637 -23.46 -14.22 -5.70
CA VAL A 637 -24.53 -13.22 -5.51
C VAL A 637 -24.69 -12.27 -6.70
N ARG A 638 -23.66 -12.08 -7.52
CA ARG A 638 -23.73 -11.28 -8.74
C ARG A 638 -24.78 -11.79 -9.76
N GLN A 639 -25.22 -13.04 -9.65
CA GLN A 639 -26.25 -13.65 -10.51
C GLN A 639 -27.66 -13.44 -9.97
N VAL A 640 -27.80 -12.87 -8.75
CA VAL A 640 -29.10 -12.63 -8.12
C VAL A 640 -29.76 -11.40 -8.74
N LYS A 641 -31.06 -11.52 -9.05
CA LYS A 641 -31.87 -10.38 -9.55
C LYS A 641 -31.76 -9.21 -8.59
N GLY A 642 -31.45 -8.03 -9.11
CA GLY A 642 -31.30 -6.80 -8.33
C GLY A 642 -29.85 -6.48 -7.90
N PHE A 643 -28.86 -7.33 -8.20
CA PHE A 643 -27.44 -6.96 -8.03
C PHE A 643 -27.11 -5.77 -8.94
N GLY A 644 -26.58 -4.68 -8.37
CA GLY A 644 -26.21 -3.47 -9.10
C GLY A 644 -27.42 -2.64 -9.59
N SER A 645 -28.64 -2.92 -9.12
CA SER A 645 -29.82 -2.15 -9.56
C SER A 645 -29.78 -0.65 -9.21
N CYS A 646 -28.91 -0.26 -8.30
CA CYS A 646 -28.65 1.11 -7.87
C CYS A 646 -27.16 1.52 -8.13
N GLU A 647 -26.48 0.95 -9.12
CA GLU A 647 -25.06 1.26 -9.41
C GLU A 647 -24.82 2.73 -9.78
N ASN A 648 -25.85 3.41 -10.32
CA ASN A 648 -25.81 4.82 -10.67
C ASN A 648 -26.40 5.74 -9.58
N CYS A 649 -26.67 5.20 -8.38
CA CYS A 649 -27.11 5.97 -7.22
C CYS A 649 -25.93 6.16 -6.26
N ARG A 650 -25.92 7.26 -5.51
CA ARG A 650 -24.95 7.41 -4.42
C ARG A 650 -25.26 6.41 -3.31
N TYR A 651 -24.23 5.80 -2.77
CA TYR A 651 -24.37 4.83 -1.67
C TYR A 651 -25.12 5.41 -0.47
N ALA A 652 -24.88 6.66 -0.10
CA ALA A 652 -25.55 7.33 1.01
C ALA A 652 -27.06 7.42 0.80
N ASP A 653 -27.52 7.69 -0.43
CA ASP A 653 -28.96 7.79 -0.75
C ASP A 653 -29.60 6.39 -0.69
N VAL A 654 -28.94 5.37 -1.23
CA VAL A 654 -29.40 3.97 -1.12
C VAL A 654 -29.48 3.55 0.35
N LYS A 655 -28.47 3.91 1.15
CA LYS A 655 -28.41 3.59 2.57
C LYS A 655 -29.56 4.23 3.34
N ALA A 656 -29.88 5.50 3.08
CA ALA A 656 -31.00 6.18 3.70
C ALA A 656 -32.33 5.47 3.45
N VAL A 657 -32.57 4.98 2.22
CA VAL A 657 -33.79 4.22 1.88
C VAL A 657 -33.80 2.85 2.58
N VAL A 658 -32.67 2.11 2.57
CA VAL A 658 -32.58 0.78 3.20
C VAL A 658 -32.75 0.89 4.72
N ASP A 659 -32.16 1.89 5.36
CA ASP A 659 -32.28 2.10 6.80
C ASP A 659 -33.72 2.49 7.19
N ALA A 660 -34.41 3.30 6.39
CA ALA A 660 -35.83 3.63 6.61
C ALA A 660 -36.77 2.41 6.47
N MET A 661 -36.41 1.42 5.65
CA MET A 661 -37.17 0.17 5.51
C MET A 661 -36.98 -0.80 6.69
N ASN A 662 -35.89 -0.66 7.44
CA ASN A 662 -35.56 -1.53 8.58
C ASN A 662 -36.06 -0.95 9.92
N GLN A 663 -36.58 0.29 9.95
CA GLN A 663 -37.26 0.92 11.08
C GLN A 663 -38.75 0.55 11.11
#